data_13396d09c1fc1d65788f4c40504188be
#
_entry.id   13396d09c1fc1d65788f4c40504188be
#
_cell.length_a   1.000
_cell.length_b   1.000
_cell.length_c   1.000
_cell.angle_alpha   90.00
_cell.angle_beta   90.00
_cell.angle_gamma   90.00
#
_symmetry.space_group_name_H-M   'P 1'
#
loop_
_entity.id
_entity.type
_entity.pdbx_description
1 polymer ?
#
loop_
_entity_poly.entity_id
_entity_poly.type
_entity_poly.pdbx_seq_one_letter_code
_entity_poly.pdbx_strand_id
1 'polypeptide(L)'
;MRFFADAALALRLLARDWRAGELTLVAVAVVVAVASVTTVGFFADRVHQALSRQANQLLGADLVISGDRPLDVAFTAAADQRGLQVARMLRFPSMTTGKEQSVLAEVKVVTAGYPLRGELRIAEVQNGADRRATEIPKPGTVWVDERLITRLQLQVGDAIEIGQSRLPIAQIITQEPDSAIGFINAGPRIMLNDADIAATGLVQVGSRIRYRVLVAGAPAAIADYRSWVTPKLAPGQRVESIEDARPEIRSALERSEKFLSLAALLSVVLAAVAIALAARRFLQRHLDACAIMRCHGASQSRLVRLYLLQFIVLGAVASLAGCIAGFVAQHALALVLGSLITVELPEPGWMPALHGFVTGLALLLGFALPPVIALAKVPTLRVLRRDIGAPSGMGLLGYALGAVVIAGLIIWKAGDLRLGGMVFAGFAGAMLVAGLLAWGVIALVSRLGGAGVSWRFGIANLRRRPMASVLQVVALGIGVMALLTLTIIRSELLDLWQRSLPPDAPNRFIVNVQPEQIPTLKKFFEGRGMAMPELHPMVRARLISINERSVAPADYSDDRARRLVDREFNLSWATQMQKDNRLIAGNWWGNKPRSDQFSMEDGIAKALGVGIGDKLTFDSAGNTFTAEITSLRKVDWDSFNVNFFVVAPPGLMDWFPVSYVTSFYLPPGNVELLNALVKQFPNFLLIDVAQVLGQVQTMITQVSRAVQFVFLFTLLAGLVVLYAAIASTQDERLYQATIMRTLGASRSQLARANLAEFAVIGALAGLIAVAGANALGYVLAQRVINVGYEFSYALWGIGIIGTVLGVMIAGHLGTRHVLRIAPLRVLRMLS
;
A
#
# COMPACT_ATOMS: atom_id res chain seq x y z
N MET A 1 19.14 -41.56 23.45
CA MET A 1 18.00 -42.12 24.20
C MET A 1 17.28 -41.11 25.10
N ARG A 2 17.95 -40.32 25.94
CA ARG A 2 17.30 -39.35 26.87
C ARG A 2 16.45 -38.25 26.13
N PHE A 3 16.91 -37.79 24.99
CA PHE A 3 16.19 -36.77 24.22
C PHE A 3 14.84 -37.27 23.65
N PHE A 4 14.83 -38.49 23.11
CA PHE A 4 13.57 -39.09 22.59
C PHE A 4 12.56 -39.39 23.71
N ALA A 5 13.06 -39.77 24.92
CA ALA A 5 12.19 -39.97 26.07
C ALA A 5 11.58 -38.65 26.56
N ASP A 6 12.37 -37.57 26.59
CA ASP A 6 11.88 -36.23 26.95
C ASP A 6 10.90 -35.70 25.90
N ALA A 7 11.13 -35.94 24.59
CA ALA A 7 10.20 -35.56 23.51
C ALA A 7 8.84 -36.31 23.61
N ALA A 8 8.87 -37.62 23.83
CA ALA A 8 7.65 -38.40 24.04
C ALA A 8 6.88 -37.96 25.29
N LEU A 9 7.56 -37.59 26.36
CA LEU A 9 6.95 -37.06 27.58
C LEU A 9 6.35 -35.67 27.32
N ALA A 10 7.06 -34.80 26.60
CA ALA A 10 6.55 -33.49 26.20
C ALA A 10 5.27 -33.58 25.37
N LEU A 11 5.18 -34.52 24.41
CA LEU A 11 3.98 -34.75 23.60
C LEU A 11 2.80 -35.26 24.46
N ARG A 12 3.06 -36.12 25.44
CA ARG A 12 2.01 -36.58 26.38
C ARG A 12 1.51 -35.43 27.25
N LEU A 13 2.39 -34.59 27.75
CA LEU A 13 2.03 -33.38 28.48
C LEU A 13 1.23 -32.42 27.60
N LEU A 14 1.65 -32.21 26.37
CA LEU A 14 0.93 -31.38 25.39
C LEU A 14 -0.49 -31.87 25.17
N ALA A 15 -0.67 -33.19 24.94
CA ALA A 15 -1.98 -33.79 24.74
C ALA A 15 -2.89 -33.66 25.97
N ARG A 16 -2.34 -33.77 27.18
CA ARG A 16 -3.08 -33.58 28.43
C ARG A 16 -3.52 -32.13 28.59
N ASP A 17 -2.60 -31.19 28.42
CA ASP A 17 -2.87 -29.73 28.61
C ASP A 17 -3.77 -29.18 27.51
N TRP A 18 -3.71 -29.77 26.30
CA TRP A 18 -4.67 -29.50 25.21
C TRP A 18 -6.09 -29.97 25.60
N ARG A 19 -6.26 -31.19 26.10
CA ARG A 19 -7.57 -31.69 26.57
C ARG A 19 -8.12 -30.92 27.75
N ALA A 20 -7.24 -30.36 28.60
CA ALA A 20 -7.63 -29.49 29.71
C ALA A 20 -8.02 -28.08 29.24
N GLY A 21 -7.83 -27.75 27.96
CA GLY A 21 -8.13 -26.42 27.40
C GLY A 21 -7.14 -25.32 27.76
N GLU A 22 -5.98 -25.69 28.35
CA GLU A 22 -5.01 -24.68 28.84
C GLU A 22 -4.21 -24.02 27.75
N LEU A 23 -3.98 -24.76 26.64
CA LEU A 23 -3.19 -24.33 25.49
C LEU A 23 -4.02 -23.82 24.31
N THR A 24 -5.34 -24.00 24.34
CA THR A 24 -6.23 -23.63 23.23
C THR A 24 -6.18 -22.14 22.93
N LEU A 25 -6.15 -21.31 23.97
CA LEU A 25 -6.08 -19.86 23.81
C LEU A 25 -4.76 -19.41 23.16
N VAL A 26 -3.64 -20.01 23.58
CA VAL A 26 -2.32 -19.75 22.98
C VAL A 26 -2.33 -20.15 21.50
N ALA A 27 -2.84 -21.36 21.20
CA ALA A 27 -2.91 -21.85 19.82
C ALA A 27 -3.79 -20.96 18.94
N VAL A 28 -4.98 -20.59 19.40
CA VAL A 28 -5.88 -19.69 18.66
C VAL A 28 -5.24 -18.34 18.39
N ALA A 29 -4.56 -17.76 19.40
CA ALA A 29 -3.83 -16.49 19.21
C ALA A 29 -2.76 -16.59 18.13
N VAL A 30 -1.96 -17.68 18.13
CA VAL A 30 -0.95 -17.94 17.10
C VAL A 30 -1.58 -18.14 15.73
N VAL A 31 -2.64 -18.95 15.64
CA VAL A 31 -3.36 -19.21 14.38
C VAL A 31 -3.88 -17.92 13.78
N VAL A 32 -4.55 -17.07 14.58
CA VAL A 32 -5.10 -15.78 14.10
C VAL A 32 -3.99 -14.83 13.64
N ALA A 33 -2.88 -14.75 14.40
CA ALA A 33 -1.74 -13.92 14.00
C ALA A 33 -1.14 -14.37 12.68
N VAL A 34 -0.85 -15.67 12.56
CA VAL A 34 -0.24 -16.25 11.36
C VAL A 34 -1.19 -16.17 10.18
N ALA A 35 -2.48 -16.47 10.38
CA ALA A 35 -3.49 -16.35 9.33
C ALA A 35 -3.60 -14.91 8.80
N SER A 36 -3.59 -13.91 9.69
CA SER A 36 -3.61 -12.51 9.30
C SER A 36 -2.40 -12.13 8.42
N VAL A 37 -1.19 -12.48 8.89
CA VAL A 37 0.06 -12.17 8.17
C VAL A 37 0.14 -12.90 6.83
N THR A 38 -0.23 -14.18 6.80
CA THR A 38 -0.14 -14.99 5.58
C THR A 38 -1.23 -14.64 4.57
N THR A 39 -2.45 -14.31 5.00
CA THR A 39 -3.51 -13.83 4.09
C THR A 39 -3.07 -12.59 3.34
N VAL A 40 -2.54 -11.59 4.07
CA VAL A 40 -2.03 -10.36 3.46
C VAL A 40 -0.82 -10.65 2.57
N GLY A 41 0.11 -11.48 3.05
CA GLY A 41 1.31 -11.85 2.31
C GLY A 41 1.00 -12.57 0.99
N PHE A 42 0.12 -13.56 0.99
CA PHE A 42 -0.31 -14.28 -0.21
C PHE A 42 -1.05 -13.37 -1.19
N PHE A 43 -1.94 -12.54 -0.68
CA PHE A 43 -2.68 -11.60 -1.52
C PHE A 43 -1.76 -10.58 -2.18
N ALA A 44 -0.85 -9.96 -1.41
CA ALA A 44 0.12 -9.00 -1.92
C ALA A 44 1.04 -9.64 -2.97
N ASP A 45 1.51 -10.87 -2.74
CA ASP A 45 2.34 -11.62 -3.69
C ASP A 45 1.60 -11.88 -5.01
N ARG A 46 0.34 -12.34 -4.96
CA ARG A 46 -0.49 -12.57 -6.15
C ARG A 46 -0.74 -11.28 -6.95
N VAL A 47 -1.07 -10.19 -6.26
CA VAL A 47 -1.29 -8.88 -6.90
C VAL A 47 0.00 -8.38 -7.54
N HIS A 48 1.13 -8.50 -6.85
CA HIS A 48 2.42 -8.12 -7.41
C HIS A 48 2.78 -8.93 -8.65
N GLN A 49 2.59 -10.26 -8.61
CA GLN A 49 2.82 -11.13 -9.77
C GLN A 49 1.86 -10.83 -10.94
N ALA A 50 0.57 -10.58 -10.65
CA ALA A 50 -0.41 -10.24 -11.68
C ALA A 50 -0.07 -8.93 -12.39
N LEU A 51 0.29 -7.91 -11.62
CA LEU A 51 0.71 -6.61 -12.16
C LEU A 51 2.02 -6.72 -12.92
N SER A 52 2.97 -7.50 -12.42
CA SER A 52 4.21 -7.78 -13.15
C SER A 52 3.94 -8.45 -14.50
N ARG A 53 3.04 -9.45 -14.54
CA ARG A 53 2.65 -10.09 -15.80
C ARG A 53 1.95 -9.12 -16.76
N GLN A 54 1.00 -8.34 -16.26
CA GLN A 54 0.28 -7.37 -17.07
C GLN A 54 1.21 -6.28 -17.62
N ALA A 55 2.14 -5.82 -16.82
CA ALA A 55 3.08 -4.79 -17.23
C ALA A 55 4.12 -5.33 -18.21
N ASN A 56 4.56 -6.60 -18.08
CA ASN A 56 5.39 -7.26 -19.10
C ASN A 56 4.64 -7.38 -20.43
N GLN A 57 3.34 -7.67 -20.38
CA GLN A 57 2.50 -7.64 -21.57
C GLN A 57 2.45 -6.25 -22.22
N LEU A 58 2.32 -5.20 -21.41
CA LEU A 58 2.27 -3.81 -21.87
C LEU A 58 3.62 -3.31 -22.41
N LEU A 59 4.74 -3.84 -21.91
CA LEU A 59 6.08 -3.52 -22.44
C LEU A 59 6.41 -4.31 -23.71
N GLY A 60 5.71 -5.39 -23.98
CA GLY A 60 6.05 -6.35 -25.03
C GLY A 60 7.26 -7.23 -24.69
N ALA A 61 7.80 -7.15 -23.46
CA ALA A 61 8.99 -7.84 -22.99
C ALA A 61 9.07 -7.87 -21.45
N ASP A 62 10.01 -8.64 -20.89
CA ASP A 62 10.28 -8.63 -19.45
C ASP A 62 11.25 -7.50 -19.04
N LEU A 63 12.10 -7.06 -19.98
CA LEU A 63 13.02 -5.95 -19.82
C LEU A 63 13.25 -5.29 -21.18
N VAL A 64 13.33 -3.96 -21.21
CA VAL A 64 13.59 -3.18 -22.42
C VAL A 64 14.77 -2.25 -22.16
N ILE A 65 15.75 -2.27 -23.06
CA ILE A 65 16.80 -1.26 -23.10
C ILE A 65 16.40 -0.25 -24.17
N SER A 66 16.34 1.01 -23.84
CA SER A 66 16.02 2.08 -24.79
C SER A 66 17.13 3.11 -24.86
N GLY A 67 17.31 3.70 -26.04
CA GLY A 67 18.28 4.76 -26.31
C GLY A 67 17.87 5.64 -27.48
N ASP A 68 18.45 6.82 -27.55
CA ASP A 68 18.32 7.79 -28.65
C ASP A 68 19.34 7.57 -29.77
N ARG A 69 20.27 6.63 -29.59
CA ARG A 69 21.30 6.20 -30.54
C ARG A 69 21.24 4.69 -30.71
N PRO A 70 21.80 4.14 -31.82
CA PRO A 70 21.93 2.70 -32.00
C PRO A 70 22.52 2.03 -30.75
N LEU A 71 21.87 0.98 -30.28
CA LEU A 71 22.32 0.22 -29.10
C LEU A 71 23.44 -0.75 -29.50
N ASP A 72 24.39 -0.97 -28.58
CA ASP A 72 25.51 -1.88 -28.81
C ASP A 72 24.99 -3.30 -29.05
N VAL A 73 25.57 -3.94 -30.10
CA VAL A 73 25.28 -5.35 -30.44
C VAL A 73 25.64 -6.29 -29.29
N ALA A 74 26.59 -5.91 -28.44
CA ALA A 74 26.92 -6.66 -27.24
C ALA A 74 25.72 -6.90 -26.30
N PHE A 75 24.71 -6.01 -26.27
CA PHE A 75 23.51 -6.19 -25.44
C PHE A 75 22.65 -7.37 -25.93
N THR A 76 22.51 -7.53 -27.26
CA THR A 76 21.77 -8.67 -27.83
C THR A 76 22.54 -9.97 -27.65
N ALA A 77 23.84 -9.96 -27.96
CA ALA A 77 24.72 -11.13 -27.83
C ALA A 77 24.78 -11.65 -26.36
N ALA A 78 24.87 -10.75 -25.42
CA ALA A 78 24.90 -11.13 -23.99
C ALA A 78 23.56 -11.69 -23.48
N ALA A 79 22.42 -11.27 -24.06
CA ALA A 79 21.12 -11.83 -23.76
C ALA A 79 20.98 -13.25 -24.34
N ASP A 80 21.42 -13.44 -25.61
CA ASP A 80 21.41 -14.74 -26.27
C ASP A 80 22.30 -15.78 -25.54
N GLN A 81 23.50 -15.37 -25.06
CA GLN A 81 24.36 -16.22 -24.23
C GLN A 81 23.72 -16.70 -22.93
N ARG A 82 22.75 -15.95 -22.42
CA ARG A 82 21.97 -16.29 -21.20
C ARG A 82 20.70 -17.07 -21.51
N GLY A 83 20.49 -17.46 -22.75
CA GLY A 83 19.29 -18.18 -23.19
C GLY A 83 18.03 -17.32 -23.14
N LEU A 84 18.16 -15.99 -23.23
CA LEU A 84 17.04 -15.05 -23.25
C LEU A 84 16.56 -14.86 -24.70
N GLN A 85 15.26 -14.66 -24.87
CA GLN A 85 14.66 -14.25 -26.14
C GLN A 85 14.93 -12.76 -26.36
N VAL A 86 15.26 -12.38 -27.60
CA VAL A 86 15.59 -11.00 -27.95
C VAL A 86 14.82 -10.57 -29.19
N ALA A 87 14.31 -9.34 -29.18
CA ALA A 87 13.77 -8.65 -30.33
C ALA A 87 14.27 -7.19 -30.34
N ARG A 88 14.50 -6.65 -31.53
CA ARG A 88 14.85 -5.22 -31.68
C ARG A 88 13.66 -4.45 -32.22
N MET A 89 13.59 -3.20 -31.84
CA MET A 89 12.53 -2.30 -32.27
C MET A 89 13.08 -0.87 -32.43
N LEU A 90 12.69 -0.21 -33.53
CA LEU A 90 12.89 1.22 -33.73
C LEU A 90 11.53 1.91 -33.75
N ARG A 91 11.48 3.13 -33.26
CA ARG A 91 10.24 3.91 -33.17
C ARG A 91 10.54 5.38 -33.45
N PHE A 92 9.81 5.97 -34.38
CA PHE A 92 9.99 7.39 -34.76
C PHE A 92 8.76 7.91 -35.51
N PRO A 93 8.46 9.23 -35.42
CA PRO A 93 7.41 9.85 -36.22
C PRO A 93 7.90 10.09 -37.65
N SER A 94 7.05 9.84 -38.65
CA SER A 94 7.31 10.13 -40.05
C SER A 94 6.05 10.54 -40.78
N MET A 95 6.19 11.40 -41.77
CA MET A 95 5.09 11.67 -42.70
C MET A 95 4.90 10.46 -43.61
N THR A 96 3.67 10.08 -43.83
CA THR A 96 3.24 9.02 -44.71
C THR A 96 2.17 9.53 -45.66
N THR A 97 2.20 9.09 -46.92
CA THR A 97 1.28 9.58 -47.94
C THR A 97 0.49 8.42 -48.56
N GLY A 98 -0.82 8.64 -48.69
CA GLY A 98 -1.72 7.73 -49.39
C GLY A 98 -2.86 8.49 -50.04
N LYS A 99 -3.19 8.17 -51.31
CA LYS A 99 -4.25 8.82 -52.09
C LYS A 99 -4.19 10.35 -52.02
N GLU A 100 -3.03 10.94 -52.26
CA GLU A 100 -2.74 12.39 -52.28
C GLU A 100 -2.87 13.12 -50.92
N GLN A 101 -3.08 12.40 -49.84
CA GLN A 101 -3.10 12.96 -48.47
C GLN A 101 -1.89 12.49 -47.68
N SER A 102 -1.29 13.42 -46.92
CA SER A 102 -0.16 13.10 -46.04
C SER A 102 -0.57 13.24 -44.59
N VAL A 103 -0.19 12.28 -43.77
CA VAL A 103 -0.49 12.22 -42.34
C VAL A 103 0.79 11.90 -41.57
N LEU A 104 0.99 12.56 -40.44
CA LEU A 104 2.06 12.19 -39.51
C LEU A 104 1.65 10.90 -38.79
N ALA A 105 2.44 9.84 -39.02
CA ALA A 105 2.26 8.53 -38.39
C ALA A 105 3.47 8.15 -37.55
N GLU A 106 3.25 7.31 -36.57
CA GLU A 106 4.31 6.70 -35.79
C GLU A 106 4.76 5.40 -36.48
N VAL A 107 5.98 5.41 -36.99
CA VAL A 107 6.60 4.25 -37.63
C VAL A 107 7.29 3.39 -36.59
N LYS A 108 6.94 2.11 -36.56
CA LYS A 108 7.50 1.09 -35.71
C LYS A 108 8.09 -0.02 -36.56
N VAL A 109 9.38 -0.19 -36.41
CA VAL A 109 10.16 -1.22 -37.11
C VAL A 109 10.43 -2.34 -36.13
N VAL A 110 10.18 -3.59 -36.50
CA VAL A 110 10.31 -4.75 -35.61
C VAL A 110 11.09 -5.88 -36.25
N THR A 111 11.83 -6.63 -35.41
CA THR A 111 12.49 -7.88 -35.84
C THR A 111 11.64 -9.10 -35.48
N ALA A 112 11.99 -10.25 -36.04
CA ALA A 112 11.36 -11.52 -35.73
C ALA A 112 11.29 -11.76 -34.20
N GLY A 113 10.22 -12.37 -33.73
CA GLY A 113 9.96 -12.63 -32.32
C GLY A 113 9.17 -11.53 -31.60
N TYR A 114 9.00 -10.34 -32.18
CA TYR A 114 8.14 -9.31 -31.60
C TYR A 114 6.65 -9.69 -31.69
N PRO A 115 5.84 -9.48 -30.63
CA PRO A 115 6.20 -9.12 -29.27
C PRO A 115 6.66 -10.34 -28.46
N LEU A 116 7.64 -10.18 -27.58
CA LEU A 116 8.12 -11.25 -26.68
C LEU A 116 7.12 -11.56 -25.55
N ARG A 117 6.30 -10.57 -25.18
CA ARG A 117 5.21 -10.66 -24.22
C ARG A 117 3.99 -9.90 -24.74
N GLY A 118 2.80 -10.34 -24.30
CA GLY A 118 1.54 -9.76 -24.75
C GLY A 118 1.07 -10.31 -26.10
N GLU A 119 0.03 -9.71 -26.65
CA GLU A 119 -0.60 -10.15 -27.89
C GLU A 119 -0.67 -8.99 -28.89
N LEU A 120 -0.26 -9.27 -30.10
CA LEU A 120 -0.50 -8.43 -31.26
C LEU A 120 -1.71 -9.01 -32.01
N ARG A 121 -2.75 -8.19 -32.24
CA ARG A 121 -3.95 -8.63 -32.95
C ARG A 121 -4.10 -7.85 -34.25
N ILE A 122 -4.52 -8.56 -35.29
CA ILE A 122 -4.66 -8.04 -36.65
C ILE A 122 -5.96 -8.49 -37.28
N ALA A 123 -6.47 -7.66 -38.18
CA ALA A 123 -7.65 -7.93 -39.00
C ALA A 123 -7.32 -7.78 -40.50
N GLU A 124 -8.04 -8.53 -41.35
CA GLU A 124 -7.89 -8.45 -42.82
C GLU A 124 -8.76 -7.37 -43.44
N VAL A 125 -9.80 -6.93 -42.71
CA VAL A 125 -10.75 -5.91 -43.17
C VAL A 125 -11.04 -4.97 -42.01
N GLN A 126 -11.26 -3.71 -42.29
CA GLN A 126 -11.67 -2.70 -41.31
C GLN A 126 -12.97 -3.11 -40.61
N ASN A 127 -12.96 -3.01 -39.25
CA ASN A 127 -14.06 -3.50 -38.41
C ASN A 127 -14.39 -5.00 -38.56
N GLY A 128 -13.47 -5.79 -39.14
CA GLY A 128 -13.60 -7.24 -39.26
C GLY A 128 -13.21 -7.99 -38.00
N ALA A 129 -13.42 -9.31 -38.00
CA ALA A 129 -12.95 -10.16 -36.93
C ALA A 129 -11.41 -10.13 -36.85
N ASP A 130 -10.89 -9.90 -35.68
CA ASP A 130 -9.45 -9.89 -35.44
C ASP A 130 -8.93 -11.25 -34.98
N ARG A 131 -7.66 -11.50 -35.25
CA ARG A 131 -6.94 -12.71 -34.82
C ARG A 131 -5.59 -12.34 -34.22
N ARG A 132 -5.07 -13.21 -33.39
CA ARG A 132 -3.69 -13.09 -32.88
C ARG A 132 -2.69 -13.23 -34.04
N ALA A 133 -1.77 -12.29 -34.12
CA ALA A 133 -0.65 -12.37 -35.06
C ALA A 133 0.41 -13.33 -34.51
N THR A 134 0.82 -14.28 -35.29
CA THR A 134 1.92 -15.23 -34.99
C THR A 134 3.24 -14.79 -35.62
N GLU A 135 3.17 -13.85 -36.56
CA GLU A 135 4.30 -13.32 -37.34
C GLU A 135 4.29 -11.80 -37.30
N ILE A 136 5.36 -11.17 -37.76
CA ILE A 136 5.51 -9.75 -38.03
C ILE A 136 5.22 -9.45 -39.52
N PRO A 137 5.11 -8.18 -39.94
CA PRO A 137 4.98 -7.84 -41.37
C PRO A 137 6.05 -8.54 -42.18
N LYS A 138 5.65 -9.15 -43.30
CA LYS A 138 6.64 -9.74 -44.25
C LYS A 138 7.45 -8.63 -44.93
N PRO A 139 8.74 -8.86 -45.25
CA PRO A 139 9.49 -7.89 -46.00
C PRO A 139 8.73 -7.46 -47.29
N GLY A 140 8.77 -6.17 -47.57
CA GLY A 140 8.01 -5.57 -48.67
C GLY A 140 6.53 -5.28 -48.39
N THR A 141 6.07 -5.45 -47.14
CA THR A 141 4.66 -5.14 -46.71
C THR A 141 4.61 -4.36 -45.42
N VAL A 142 3.48 -3.68 -45.17
CA VAL A 142 3.24 -2.94 -43.92
C VAL A 142 1.91 -3.34 -43.29
N TRP A 143 1.86 -3.22 -41.99
CA TRP A 143 0.61 -3.26 -41.20
C TRP A 143 0.31 -1.87 -40.65
N VAL A 144 -0.95 -1.47 -40.69
CA VAL A 144 -1.38 -0.11 -40.29
C VAL A 144 -2.53 -0.17 -39.30
N ASP A 145 -2.67 0.83 -38.45
CA ASP A 145 -3.82 0.90 -37.55
C ASP A 145 -5.09 1.40 -38.27
N GLU A 146 -6.26 1.12 -37.71
CA GLU A 146 -7.56 1.53 -38.26
C GLU A 146 -7.70 3.05 -38.46
N ARG A 147 -7.04 3.84 -37.62
CA ARG A 147 -7.07 5.30 -37.68
C ARG A 147 -6.35 5.82 -38.94
N LEU A 148 -5.27 5.14 -39.34
CA LEU A 148 -4.57 5.51 -40.56
C LEU A 148 -5.40 5.18 -41.79
N ILE A 149 -6.01 4.00 -41.82
CA ILE A 149 -6.93 3.56 -42.89
C ILE A 149 -8.07 4.58 -43.06
N THR A 150 -8.71 4.97 -41.98
CA THR A 150 -9.82 5.93 -41.99
C THR A 150 -9.37 7.32 -42.46
N ARG A 151 -8.20 7.80 -42.00
CA ARG A 151 -7.72 9.15 -42.35
C ARG A 151 -7.28 9.28 -43.80
N LEU A 152 -6.59 8.26 -44.32
CA LEU A 152 -6.10 8.25 -45.69
C LEU A 152 -7.08 7.59 -46.68
N GLN A 153 -8.24 7.13 -46.24
CA GLN A 153 -9.26 6.41 -47.02
C GLN A 153 -8.68 5.25 -47.83
N LEU A 154 -7.80 4.48 -47.20
CA LEU A 154 -7.13 3.33 -47.76
C LEU A 154 -7.86 2.02 -47.45
N GLN A 155 -7.50 0.98 -48.15
CA GLN A 155 -7.96 -0.40 -47.92
C GLN A 155 -6.75 -1.35 -47.86
N VAL A 156 -6.93 -2.55 -47.32
CA VAL A 156 -5.91 -3.59 -47.39
C VAL A 156 -5.64 -3.94 -48.84
N GLY A 157 -4.37 -3.97 -49.23
CA GLY A 157 -3.90 -4.08 -50.62
C GLY A 157 -3.50 -2.75 -51.26
N ASP A 158 -3.99 -1.60 -50.79
CA ASP A 158 -3.50 -0.29 -51.23
C ASP A 158 -2.05 -0.07 -50.84
N ALA A 159 -1.33 0.70 -51.64
CA ALA A 159 0.05 1.05 -51.32
C ALA A 159 0.16 2.37 -50.59
N ILE A 160 1.01 2.43 -49.57
CA ILE A 160 1.34 3.60 -48.79
C ILE A 160 2.79 4.00 -48.98
N GLU A 161 3.06 5.28 -49.05
CA GLU A 161 4.43 5.83 -49.20
C GLU A 161 5.00 6.17 -47.84
N ILE A 162 6.17 5.63 -47.53
CA ILE A 162 6.90 5.81 -46.27
C ILE A 162 8.34 6.14 -46.62
N GLY A 163 8.73 7.40 -46.46
CA GLY A 163 10.00 7.88 -46.97
C GLY A 163 10.13 7.67 -48.48
N GLN A 164 11.14 6.95 -48.93
CA GLN A 164 11.39 6.66 -50.35
C GLN A 164 10.75 5.35 -50.85
N SER A 165 10.11 4.59 -49.94
CA SER A 165 9.50 3.30 -50.23
C SER A 165 8.01 3.37 -50.37
N ARG A 166 7.48 2.60 -51.34
CA ARG A 166 6.02 2.43 -51.53
C ARG A 166 5.66 0.97 -51.25
N LEU A 167 4.93 0.73 -50.15
CA LEU A 167 4.67 -0.62 -49.63
C LEU A 167 3.17 -0.91 -49.55
N PRO A 168 2.71 -2.12 -49.94
CA PRO A 168 1.33 -2.52 -49.83
C PRO A 168 0.94 -2.79 -48.36
N ILE A 169 -0.27 -2.40 -47.98
CA ILE A 169 -0.89 -2.70 -46.68
C ILE A 169 -1.33 -4.14 -46.70
N ALA A 170 -0.74 -4.98 -45.85
CA ALA A 170 -1.10 -6.40 -45.79
C ALA A 170 -2.17 -6.69 -44.70
N GLN A 171 -2.16 -6.00 -43.56
CA GLN A 171 -3.06 -6.23 -42.42
C GLN A 171 -3.35 -4.95 -41.66
N ILE A 172 -4.43 -4.96 -40.90
CA ILE A 172 -4.83 -3.87 -40.00
C ILE A 172 -4.51 -4.27 -38.56
N ILE A 173 -3.79 -3.42 -37.83
CA ILE A 173 -3.47 -3.61 -36.41
C ILE A 173 -4.69 -3.16 -35.60
N THR A 174 -5.31 -4.09 -34.87
CA THR A 174 -6.43 -3.81 -33.97
C THR A 174 -5.99 -3.62 -32.53
N GLN A 175 -4.97 -4.40 -32.12
CA GLN A 175 -4.40 -4.29 -30.76
C GLN A 175 -2.89 -4.52 -30.80
N GLU A 176 -2.18 -3.68 -30.05
CA GLU A 176 -0.74 -3.73 -29.91
C GLU A 176 -0.36 -3.66 -28.41
N PRO A 177 0.53 -4.53 -27.89
CA PRO A 177 0.80 -4.60 -26.46
C PRO A 177 1.34 -3.29 -25.87
N ASP A 178 2.33 -2.66 -26.53
CA ASP A 178 2.99 -1.44 -26.05
C ASP A 178 2.36 -0.13 -26.52
N SER A 179 1.13 -0.19 -27.00
CA SER A 179 0.37 0.99 -27.46
C SER A 179 -0.01 1.95 -26.32
N ALA A 180 -0.13 1.46 -25.11
CA ALA A 180 -0.57 2.23 -23.96
C ALA A 180 0.52 3.07 -23.28
N ILE A 181 1.79 2.99 -23.74
CA ILE A 181 2.93 3.64 -23.10
C ILE A 181 3.18 5.02 -23.71
N GLY A 182 2.27 5.93 -23.56
CA GLY A 182 2.47 7.32 -23.96
C GLY A 182 1.18 8.04 -24.30
N PHE A 183 0.65 8.79 -23.33
CA PHE A 183 -0.52 9.64 -23.52
C PHE A 183 -0.33 10.73 -24.61
N ILE A 184 0.90 10.97 -25.03
CA ILE A 184 1.26 12.07 -25.94
C ILE A 184 1.38 11.61 -27.41
N ASN A 185 1.51 10.31 -27.67
CA ASN A 185 1.69 9.78 -29.03
C ASN A 185 0.39 9.17 -29.58
N ALA A 186 -0.63 10.00 -29.78
CA ALA A 186 -1.92 9.58 -30.31
C ALA A 186 -1.99 9.57 -31.87
N GLY A 187 -0.84 9.59 -32.54
CA GLY A 187 -0.77 9.46 -34.01
C GLY A 187 -1.15 8.06 -34.50
N PRO A 188 -1.66 7.96 -35.74
CA PRO A 188 -1.85 6.66 -36.38
C PRO A 188 -0.51 5.91 -36.50
N ARG A 189 -0.55 4.58 -36.58
CA ARG A 189 0.64 3.73 -36.53
C ARG A 189 0.85 2.92 -37.78
N ILE A 190 2.14 2.67 -38.04
CA ILE A 190 2.61 1.83 -39.13
C ILE A 190 3.65 0.87 -38.57
N MET A 191 3.51 -0.41 -38.86
CA MET A 191 4.48 -1.44 -38.50
C MET A 191 5.19 -1.97 -39.72
N LEU A 192 6.52 -1.96 -39.66
CA LEU A 192 7.44 -2.38 -40.72
C LEU A 192 8.34 -3.51 -40.27
N ASN A 193 8.80 -4.31 -41.25
CA ASN A 193 9.90 -5.25 -41.02
C ASN A 193 11.24 -4.51 -40.96
N ASP A 194 12.17 -4.96 -40.12
CA ASP A 194 13.54 -4.41 -40.01
C ASP A 194 14.30 -4.47 -41.34
N ALA A 195 14.01 -5.45 -42.20
CA ALA A 195 14.63 -5.58 -43.53
C ALA A 195 14.29 -4.42 -44.48
N ASP A 196 13.13 -3.76 -44.29
CA ASP A 196 12.64 -2.72 -45.20
C ASP A 196 13.12 -1.33 -44.82
N ILE A 197 13.62 -1.11 -43.59
CA ILE A 197 13.92 0.22 -43.06
C ILE A 197 14.99 0.96 -43.88
N ALA A 198 16.01 0.25 -44.36
CA ALA A 198 17.07 0.84 -45.15
C ALA A 198 16.55 1.44 -46.47
N ALA A 199 15.60 0.77 -47.14
CA ALA A 199 14.99 1.22 -48.38
C ALA A 199 14.10 2.48 -48.20
N THR A 200 13.61 2.74 -46.99
CA THR A 200 12.79 3.96 -46.74
C THR A 200 13.60 5.23 -46.70
N GLY A 201 14.90 5.19 -46.47
CA GLY A 201 15.76 6.36 -46.34
C GLY A 201 15.47 7.24 -45.12
N LEU A 202 14.67 6.77 -44.16
CA LEU A 202 14.24 7.56 -43.00
C LEU A 202 15.25 7.62 -41.85
N VAL A 203 16.18 6.64 -41.82
CA VAL A 203 17.24 6.61 -40.79
C VAL A 203 18.44 7.40 -41.28
N GLN A 204 18.52 8.66 -40.86
CA GLN A 204 19.57 9.61 -41.21
C GLN A 204 20.22 10.20 -39.98
N VAL A 205 21.41 10.79 -40.14
CA VAL A 205 22.06 11.53 -39.04
C VAL A 205 21.16 12.70 -38.61
N GLY A 206 20.79 12.74 -37.30
CA GLY A 206 19.86 13.74 -36.77
C GLY A 206 18.38 13.30 -36.70
N SER A 207 18.04 12.14 -37.25
CA SER A 207 16.69 11.59 -37.08
C SER A 207 16.40 11.27 -35.62
N ARG A 208 15.22 11.69 -35.13
CA ARG A 208 14.78 11.40 -33.76
C ARG A 208 14.23 9.98 -33.65
N ILE A 209 15.12 9.00 -33.62
CA ILE A 209 14.78 7.58 -33.54
C ILE A 209 15.00 7.08 -32.13
N ARG A 210 14.03 6.34 -31.61
CA ARG A 210 14.17 5.60 -30.36
C ARG A 210 14.50 4.15 -30.67
N TYR A 211 15.68 3.73 -30.28
CA TYR A 211 16.15 2.36 -30.41
C TYR A 211 15.80 1.56 -29.19
N ARG A 212 15.28 0.34 -29.35
CA ARG A 212 14.91 -0.53 -28.24
C ARG A 212 15.39 -1.96 -28.49
N VAL A 213 15.94 -2.56 -27.43
CA VAL A 213 16.21 -4.01 -27.35
C VAL A 213 15.27 -4.59 -26.30
N LEU A 214 14.40 -5.48 -26.74
CA LEU A 214 13.42 -6.19 -25.93
C LEU A 214 14.03 -7.52 -25.51
N VAL A 215 13.92 -7.90 -24.24
CA VAL A 215 14.48 -9.13 -23.71
C VAL A 215 13.43 -9.84 -22.86
N ALA A 216 13.30 -11.16 -23.02
CA ALA A 216 12.36 -11.96 -22.25
C ALA A 216 12.94 -13.35 -21.90
N GLY A 217 12.58 -13.88 -20.72
CA GLY A 217 13.04 -15.20 -20.27
C GLY A 217 12.72 -15.51 -18.83
N ALA A 218 13.47 -16.45 -18.26
CA ALA A 218 13.32 -16.79 -16.85
C ALA A 218 13.68 -15.62 -15.93
N PRO A 219 12.93 -15.38 -14.83
CA PRO A 219 13.16 -14.24 -13.94
C PRO A 219 14.58 -14.12 -13.39
N ALA A 220 15.21 -15.25 -13.08
CA ALA A 220 16.60 -15.28 -12.60
C ALA A 220 17.60 -14.82 -13.67
N ALA A 221 17.42 -15.26 -14.94
CA ALA A 221 18.25 -14.86 -16.05
C ALA A 221 18.06 -13.37 -16.43
N ILE A 222 16.81 -12.86 -16.32
CA ILE A 222 16.52 -11.43 -16.51
C ILE A 222 17.19 -10.59 -15.40
N ALA A 223 17.16 -11.03 -14.16
CA ALA A 223 17.81 -10.33 -13.04
C ALA A 223 19.33 -10.29 -13.21
N ASP A 224 19.95 -11.42 -13.64
CA ASP A 224 21.39 -11.48 -13.94
C ASP A 224 21.74 -10.55 -15.12
N TYR A 225 20.96 -10.61 -16.20
CA TYR A 225 21.15 -9.74 -17.34
C TYR A 225 21.00 -8.25 -16.99
N ARG A 226 20.01 -7.89 -16.19
CA ARG A 226 19.80 -6.52 -15.69
C ARG A 226 21.01 -6.01 -14.89
N SER A 227 21.55 -6.85 -13.99
CA SER A 227 22.72 -6.48 -13.20
C SER A 227 23.98 -6.29 -14.06
N TRP A 228 24.10 -7.06 -15.13
CA TRP A 228 25.21 -6.98 -16.09
C TRP A 228 25.11 -5.75 -17.01
N VAL A 229 23.89 -5.39 -17.48
CA VAL A 229 23.70 -4.31 -18.46
C VAL A 229 23.70 -2.93 -17.84
N THR A 230 23.12 -2.78 -16.62
CA THR A 230 22.94 -1.47 -15.97
C THR A 230 24.23 -0.64 -15.87
N PRO A 231 25.39 -1.18 -15.45
CA PRO A 231 26.62 -0.40 -15.37
C PRO A 231 27.27 -0.11 -16.74
N LYS A 232 26.77 -0.70 -17.83
CA LYS A 232 27.32 -0.54 -19.20
C LYS A 232 26.52 0.42 -20.06
N LEU A 233 25.46 1.00 -19.52
CA LEU A 233 24.62 1.95 -20.27
C LEU A 233 25.35 3.26 -20.48
N ALA A 234 25.36 3.73 -21.73
CA ALA A 234 25.89 5.04 -22.10
C ALA A 234 24.86 6.16 -21.77
N PRO A 235 25.29 7.43 -21.69
CA PRO A 235 24.39 8.58 -21.56
C PRO A 235 23.30 8.56 -22.65
N GLY A 236 22.03 8.76 -22.24
CA GLY A 236 20.86 8.65 -23.12
C GLY A 236 20.30 7.23 -23.28
N GLN A 237 20.97 6.21 -22.73
CA GLN A 237 20.47 4.84 -22.67
C GLN A 237 19.89 4.54 -21.27
N ARG A 238 18.80 3.76 -21.23
CA ARG A 238 18.15 3.36 -19.97
C ARG A 238 17.53 1.98 -20.05
N VAL A 239 17.46 1.30 -18.94
CA VAL A 239 16.62 0.12 -18.77
C VAL A 239 15.22 0.60 -18.42
N GLU A 240 14.26 0.29 -19.26
CA GLU A 240 12.85 0.48 -18.97
C GLU A 240 12.34 -0.83 -18.35
N SER A 241 11.96 -0.75 -17.07
CA SER A 241 11.26 -1.83 -16.39
C SER A 241 9.80 -1.42 -16.17
N ILE A 242 9.02 -2.38 -15.75
CA ILE A 242 7.61 -2.17 -15.33
C ILE A 242 7.48 -1.06 -14.29
N GLU A 243 8.45 -1.01 -13.40
CA GLU A 243 8.51 -0.06 -12.29
C GLU A 243 8.61 1.39 -12.78
N ASP A 244 9.17 1.60 -13.98
CA ASP A 244 9.33 2.91 -14.60
C ASP A 244 8.18 3.28 -15.56
N ALA A 245 7.43 2.27 -16.02
CA ALA A 245 6.40 2.47 -17.05
C ALA A 245 5.13 3.18 -16.55
N ARG A 246 4.76 2.98 -15.27
CA ARG A 246 3.56 3.60 -14.64
C ARG A 246 3.80 3.93 -13.16
N PRO A 247 4.50 5.01 -12.86
CA PRO A 247 4.83 5.42 -11.49
C PRO A 247 3.57 5.68 -10.63
N GLU A 248 2.43 6.06 -11.23
CA GLU A 248 1.17 6.30 -10.53
C GLU A 248 0.58 4.99 -9.98
N ILE A 249 0.54 3.93 -10.79
CA ILE A 249 0.05 2.61 -10.37
C ILE A 249 0.98 2.02 -9.30
N ARG A 250 2.28 2.13 -9.51
CA ARG A 250 3.28 1.68 -8.54
C ARG A 250 3.09 2.37 -7.18
N SER A 251 2.98 3.70 -7.16
CA SER A 251 2.84 4.46 -5.91
C SER A 251 1.53 4.14 -5.17
N ALA A 252 0.44 3.88 -5.89
CA ALA A 252 -0.82 3.45 -5.31
C ALA A 252 -0.71 2.03 -4.71
N LEU A 253 -0.04 1.12 -5.42
CA LEU A 253 0.18 -0.25 -4.95
C LEU A 253 1.09 -0.30 -3.72
N GLU A 254 2.22 0.40 -3.74
CA GLU A 254 3.15 0.49 -2.61
C GLU A 254 2.47 1.07 -1.36
N ARG A 255 1.62 2.10 -1.52
CA ARG A 255 0.80 2.65 -0.42
C ARG A 255 -0.18 1.61 0.12
N SER A 256 -0.84 0.87 -0.77
CA SER A 256 -1.79 -0.19 -0.40
C SER A 256 -1.09 -1.34 0.33
N GLU A 257 0.05 -1.79 -0.17
CA GLU A 257 0.86 -2.85 0.46
C GLU A 257 1.37 -2.43 1.84
N LYS A 258 1.87 -1.20 1.99
CA LYS A 258 2.27 -0.64 3.28
C LYS A 258 1.10 -0.61 4.26
N PHE A 259 -0.08 -0.20 3.80
CA PHE A 259 -1.27 -0.17 4.64
C PHE A 259 -1.72 -1.57 5.08
N LEU A 260 -1.81 -2.53 4.15
CA LEU A 260 -2.16 -3.92 4.47
C LEU A 260 -1.13 -4.57 5.41
N SER A 261 0.15 -4.27 5.20
CA SER A 261 1.25 -4.72 6.08
C SER A 261 1.12 -4.15 7.49
N LEU A 262 0.78 -2.85 7.63
CA LEU A 262 0.51 -2.23 8.93
C LEU A 262 -0.68 -2.87 9.63
N ALA A 263 -1.77 -3.15 8.91
CA ALA A 263 -2.94 -3.83 9.47
C ALA A 263 -2.61 -5.25 9.96
N ALA A 264 -1.79 -6.00 9.21
CA ALA A 264 -1.31 -7.31 9.63
C ALA A 264 -0.39 -7.21 10.86
N LEU A 265 0.48 -6.20 10.93
CA LEU A 265 1.32 -5.95 12.10
C LEU A 265 0.50 -5.65 13.36
N LEU A 266 -0.62 -4.91 13.24
CA LEU A 266 -1.54 -4.71 14.36
C LEU A 266 -2.08 -6.03 14.89
N SER A 267 -2.49 -6.94 14.02
CA SER A 267 -2.96 -8.27 14.41
C SER A 267 -1.85 -9.08 15.13
N VAL A 268 -0.60 -8.94 14.70
CA VAL A 268 0.57 -9.57 15.34
C VAL A 268 0.78 -9.02 16.76
N VAL A 269 0.72 -7.70 16.94
CA VAL A 269 0.84 -7.07 18.28
C VAL A 269 -0.29 -7.52 19.20
N LEU A 270 -1.52 -7.59 18.71
CA LEU A 270 -2.66 -8.07 19.48
C LEU A 270 -2.47 -9.54 19.89
N ALA A 271 -2.07 -10.39 18.95
CA ALA A 271 -1.79 -11.79 19.25
C ALA A 271 -0.66 -11.96 20.26
N ALA A 272 0.39 -11.14 20.17
CA ALA A 272 1.47 -11.12 21.14
C ALA A 272 0.96 -10.83 22.57
N VAL A 273 0.06 -9.86 22.72
CA VAL A 273 -0.59 -9.56 24.02
C VAL A 273 -1.43 -10.76 24.50
N ALA A 274 -2.21 -11.37 23.61
CA ALA A 274 -3.01 -12.56 23.94
C ALA A 274 -2.13 -13.73 24.37
N ILE A 275 -1.04 -14.00 23.66
CA ILE A 275 -0.07 -15.05 23.98
C ILE A 275 0.60 -14.77 25.34
N ALA A 276 0.98 -13.52 25.62
CA ALA A 276 1.59 -13.12 26.90
C ALA A 276 0.64 -13.39 28.09
N LEU A 277 -0.64 -13.00 27.96
CA LEU A 277 -1.67 -13.26 28.97
C LEU A 277 -1.92 -14.76 29.18
N ALA A 278 -2.02 -15.51 28.08
CA ALA A 278 -2.24 -16.96 28.13
C ALA A 278 -1.03 -17.70 28.70
N ALA A 279 0.20 -17.31 28.33
CA ALA A 279 1.42 -17.86 28.87
C ALA A 279 1.57 -17.59 30.39
N ARG A 280 1.18 -16.40 30.84
CA ARG A 280 1.13 -16.06 32.27
C ARG A 280 0.13 -16.97 33.03
N ARG A 281 -1.05 -17.20 32.48
CA ARG A 281 -2.05 -18.12 33.06
C ARG A 281 -1.52 -19.54 33.10
N PHE A 282 -0.90 -20.01 32.03
CA PHE A 282 -0.23 -21.31 31.97
C PHE A 282 0.82 -21.46 33.08
N LEU A 283 1.70 -20.43 33.23
CA LEU A 283 2.68 -20.40 34.32
C LEU A 283 2.02 -20.61 35.68
N GLN A 284 0.97 -19.83 36.01
CA GLN A 284 0.34 -19.88 37.34
C GLN A 284 -0.24 -21.27 37.65
N ARG A 285 -0.85 -21.94 36.66
CA ARG A 285 -1.45 -23.26 36.82
C ARG A 285 -0.42 -24.40 36.94
N HIS A 286 0.76 -24.21 36.36
CA HIS A 286 1.80 -25.26 36.37
C HIS A 286 2.82 -25.13 37.48
N LEU A 287 2.74 -24.11 38.36
CA LEU A 287 3.70 -23.89 39.45
C LEU A 287 3.78 -25.08 40.38
N ASP A 288 2.62 -25.62 40.80
CA ASP A 288 2.57 -26.76 41.76
C ASP A 288 3.03 -28.06 41.11
N ALA A 289 2.65 -28.33 39.87
CA ALA A 289 3.11 -29.48 39.09
C ALA A 289 4.64 -29.46 38.92
N CYS A 290 5.24 -28.31 38.68
CA CYS A 290 6.68 -28.14 38.56
C CYS A 290 7.39 -28.34 39.91
N ALA A 291 6.80 -27.82 41.01
CA ALA A 291 7.36 -28.05 42.36
C ALA A 291 7.38 -29.53 42.71
N ILE A 292 6.30 -30.27 42.42
CA ILE A 292 6.22 -31.74 42.64
C ILE A 292 7.23 -32.46 41.76
N MET A 293 7.36 -32.15 40.49
CA MET A 293 8.38 -32.77 39.61
C MET A 293 9.80 -32.55 40.11
N ARG A 294 10.07 -31.37 40.66
CA ARG A 294 11.36 -31.07 41.29
C ARG A 294 11.60 -31.87 42.58
N CYS A 295 10.57 -32.08 43.41
CA CYS A 295 10.70 -32.99 44.58
C CYS A 295 11.01 -34.42 44.17
N HIS A 296 10.53 -34.88 43.01
CA HIS A 296 10.85 -36.18 42.41
C HIS A 296 12.20 -36.21 41.68
N GLY A 297 13.04 -35.16 41.80
CA GLY A 297 14.41 -35.14 41.27
C GLY A 297 14.57 -34.63 39.86
N ALA A 298 13.52 -34.00 39.26
CA ALA A 298 13.64 -33.38 37.94
C ALA A 298 14.59 -32.15 38.03
N SER A 299 15.63 -32.12 37.18
CA SER A 299 16.54 -30.99 37.08
C SER A 299 15.87 -29.79 36.38
N GLN A 300 16.33 -28.57 36.68
CA GLN A 300 15.83 -27.35 36.06
C GLN A 300 15.93 -27.37 34.52
N SER A 301 17.08 -27.85 34.00
CA SER A 301 17.33 -27.99 32.58
C SER A 301 16.38 -28.97 31.88
N ARG A 302 15.97 -30.04 32.59
CA ARG A 302 14.99 -30.99 32.06
C ARG A 302 13.61 -30.39 31.98
N LEU A 303 13.18 -29.64 32.99
CA LEU A 303 11.89 -28.93 32.97
C LEU A 303 11.82 -27.88 31.85
N VAL A 304 12.89 -27.06 31.72
CA VAL A 304 12.97 -26.08 30.61
C VAL A 304 12.85 -26.79 29.27
N ARG A 305 13.57 -27.88 29.07
CA ARG A 305 13.56 -28.66 27.83
C ARG A 305 12.19 -29.24 27.53
N LEU A 306 11.52 -29.83 28.53
CA LEU A 306 10.18 -30.41 28.35
C LEU A 306 9.15 -29.36 27.96
N TYR A 307 9.06 -28.25 28.66
CA TYR A 307 8.11 -27.18 28.33
C TYR A 307 8.48 -26.44 27.05
N LEU A 308 9.78 -26.23 26.78
CA LEU A 308 10.22 -25.61 25.51
C LEU A 308 9.84 -26.50 24.31
N LEU A 309 10.06 -27.81 24.38
CA LEU A 309 9.62 -28.75 23.32
C LEU A 309 8.11 -28.72 23.15
N GLN A 310 7.35 -28.68 24.25
CA GLN A 310 5.87 -28.54 24.19
C GLN A 310 5.45 -27.29 23.46
N PHE A 311 6.05 -26.12 23.74
CA PHE A 311 5.73 -24.86 23.06
C PHE A 311 6.24 -24.82 21.61
N ILE A 312 7.40 -25.41 21.29
CA ILE A 312 7.87 -25.54 19.90
C ILE A 312 6.89 -26.36 19.05
N VAL A 313 6.45 -27.50 19.54
CA VAL A 313 5.50 -28.35 18.83
C VAL A 313 4.15 -27.64 18.67
N LEU A 314 3.63 -27.03 19.76
CA LEU A 314 2.42 -26.23 19.71
C LEU A 314 2.52 -25.10 18.68
N GLY A 315 3.64 -24.36 18.73
CA GLY A 315 3.91 -23.26 17.81
C GLY A 315 3.99 -23.70 16.36
N ALA A 316 4.67 -24.80 16.09
CA ALA A 316 4.78 -25.36 14.75
C ALA A 316 3.40 -25.78 14.20
N VAL A 317 2.62 -26.52 15.00
CA VAL A 317 1.28 -26.97 14.61
C VAL A 317 0.31 -25.79 14.43
N ALA A 318 0.29 -24.85 15.38
CA ALA A 318 -0.56 -23.66 15.31
C ALA A 318 -0.15 -22.73 14.15
N SER A 319 1.15 -22.55 13.90
CA SER A 319 1.63 -21.77 12.76
C SER A 319 1.28 -22.41 11.43
N LEU A 320 1.41 -23.72 11.30
CA LEU A 320 0.99 -24.47 10.10
C LEU A 320 -0.52 -24.33 9.87
N ALA A 321 -1.32 -24.50 10.92
CA ALA A 321 -2.76 -24.30 10.85
C ALA A 321 -3.11 -22.84 10.46
N GLY A 322 -2.39 -21.87 10.98
CA GLY A 322 -2.50 -20.45 10.61
C GLY A 322 -2.14 -20.19 9.14
N CYS A 323 -1.07 -20.81 8.62
CA CYS A 323 -0.72 -20.73 7.20
C CYS A 323 -1.81 -21.31 6.29
N ILE A 324 -2.38 -22.46 6.66
CA ILE A 324 -3.50 -23.08 5.93
C ILE A 324 -4.73 -22.16 5.98
N ALA A 325 -5.08 -21.65 7.16
CA ALA A 325 -6.20 -20.72 7.32
C ALA A 325 -5.99 -19.43 6.49
N GLY A 326 -4.78 -18.89 6.47
CA GLY A 326 -4.43 -17.73 5.65
C GLY A 326 -4.47 -18.00 4.15
N PHE A 327 -4.05 -19.20 3.73
CA PHE A 327 -4.16 -19.62 2.34
C PHE A 327 -5.63 -19.77 1.90
N VAL A 328 -6.50 -20.32 2.71
CA VAL A 328 -7.94 -20.39 2.45
C VAL A 328 -8.55 -18.98 2.44
N ALA A 329 -8.22 -18.16 3.41
CA ALA A 329 -8.75 -16.81 3.53
C ALA A 329 -8.34 -15.90 2.35
N GLN A 330 -7.14 -16.03 1.80
CA GLN A 330 -6.74 -15.27 0.61
C GLN A 330 -7.53 -15.71 -0.64
N HIS A 331 -7.95 -16.97 -0.75
CA HIS A 331 -8.86 -17.42 -1.82
C HIS A 331 -10.25 -16.80 -1.66
N ALA A 332 -10.77 -16.74 -0.44
CA ALA A 332 -12.03 -16.02 -0.17
C ALA A 332 -11.91 -14.54 -0.50
N LEU A 333 -10.80 -13.90 -0.17
CA LEU A 333 -10.52 -12.52 -0.55
C LEU A 333 -10.46 -12.35 -2.07
N ALA A 334 -9.78 -13.24 -2.77
CA ALA A 334 -9.71 -13.23 -4.23
C ALA A 334 -11.09 -13.43 -4.89
N LEU A 335 -11.97 -14.27 -4.34
CA LEU A 335 -13.35 -14.41 -4.82
C LEU A 335 -14.19 -13.14 -4.61
N VAL A 336 -14.05 -12.49 -3.45
CA VAL A 336 -14.75 -11.22 -3.16
C VAL A 336 -14.29 -10.09 -4.08
N LEU A 337 -13.03 -10.11 -4.48
CA LEU A 337 -12.43 -9.12 -5.39
C LEU A 337 -12.51 -9.54 -6.87
N GLY A 338 -12.74 -10.82 -7.16
CA GLY A 338 -12.65 -11.39 -8.50
C GLY A 338 -13.62 -10.79 -9.52
N SER A 339 -14.78 -10.30 -9.07
CA SER A 339 -15.71 -9.54 -9.95
C SER A 339 -15.17 -8.17 -10.40
N LEU A 340 -14.09 -7.69 -9.79
CA LEU A 340 -13.47 -6.38 -10.02
C LEU A 340 -12.07 -6.50 -10.63
N ILE A 341 -11.45 -7.68 -10.56
CA ILE A 341 -10.12 -7.94 -11.10
C ILE A 341 -10.30 -8.62 -12.45
N THR A 342 -10.07 -7.86 -13.52
CA THR A 342 -10.13 -8.36 -14.91
C THR A 342 -8.93 -9.25 -15.27
N VAL A 343 -7.96 -9.36 -14.39
CA VAL A 343 -6.72 -10.14 -14.58
C VAL A 343 -6.78 -11.41 -13.75
N GLU A 344 -6.51 -12.54 -14.35
CA GLU A 344 -6.34 -13.79 -13.62
C GLU A 344 -5.20 -13.69 -12.61
N LEU A 345 -5.54 -13.82 -11.33
CA LEU A 345 -4.55 -13.81 -10.26
C LEU A 345 -3.77 -15.12 -10.27
N PRO A 346 -2.43 -15.08 -10.45
CA PRO A 346 -1.60 -16.27 -10.41
C PRO A 346 -1.65 -16.97 -9.05
N GLU A 347 -1.16 -18.19 -8.97
CA GLU A 347 -1.00 -18.88 -7.69
C GLU A 347 0.05 -18.18 -6.82
N PRO A 348 -0.18 -18.09 -5.49
CA PRO A 348 0.76 -17.42 -4.60
C PRO A 348 2.03 -18.26 -4.43
N GLY A 349 3.16 -17.57 -4.27
CA GLY A 349 4.43 -18.20 -3.92
C GLY A 349 4.41 -18.80 -2.49
N TRP A 350 5.44 -19.57 -2.16
CA TRP A 350 5.58 -20.21 -0.83
C TRP A 350 6.19 -19.28 0.24
N MET A 351 6.83 -18.18 -0.18
CA MET A 351 7.52 -17.24 0.74
C MET A 351 6.61 -16.65 1.82
N PRO A 352 5.36 -16.23 1.52
CA PRO A 352 4.45 -15.73 2.56
C PRO A 352 4.13 -16.76 3.64
N ALA A 353 4.06 -18.04 3.29
CA ALA A 353 3.86 -19.14 4.26
C ALA A 353 5.07 -19.25 5.20
N LEU A 354 6.29 -19.22 4.65
CA LEU A 354 7.51 -19.25 5.46
C LEU A 354 7.58 -18.06 6.42
N HIS A 355 7.31 -16.86 5.93
CA HIS A 355 7.27 -15.65 6.74
C HIS A 355 6.25 -15.75 7.89
N GLY A 356 5.05 -16.25 7.59
CA GLY A 356 4.02 -16.47 8.61
C GLY A 356 4.40 -17.52 9.64
N PHE A 357 4.94 -18.64 9.19
CA PHE A 357 5.41 -19.72 10.07
C PHE A 357 6.50 -19.25 11.04
N VAL A 358 7.50 -18.54 10.52
CA VAL A 358 8.60 -17.97 11.35
C VAL A 358 8.03 -16.93 12.32
N THR A 359 7.11 -16.06 11.88
CA THR A 359 6.46 -15.06 12.73
C THR A 359 5.71 -15.71 13.89
N GLY A 360 4.90 -16.75 13.63
CA GLY A 360 4.13 -17.44 14.67
C GLY A 360 5.02 -18.14 15.70
N LEU A 361 6.06 -18.82 15.20
CA LEU A 361 7.02 -19.49 16.08
C LEU A 361 7.83 -18.48 16.92
N ALA A 362 8.29 -17.39 16.33
CA ALA A 362 9.02 -16.32 17.02
C ALA A 362 8.16 -15.66 18.10
N LEU A 363 6.90 -15.34 17.79
CA LEU A 363 5.97 -14.80 18.78
C LEU A 363 5.76 -15.73 19.95
N LEU A 364 5.45 -17.00 19.67
CA LEU A 364 5.20 -17.96 20.75
C LEU A 364 6.44 -18.16 21.63
N LEU A 365 7.60 -18.36 21.02
CA LEU A 365 8.84 -18.54 21.78
C LEU A 365 9.23 -17.28 22.56
N GLY A 366 9.09 -16.11 21.98
CA GLY A 366 9.39 -14.84 22.63
C GLY A 366 8.59 -14.62 23.91
N PHE A 367 7.31 -14.98 23.91
CA PHE A 367 6.44 -14.80 25.07
C PHE A 367 6.31 -16.03 25.99
N ALA A 368 6.56 -17.24 25.49
CA ALA A 368 6.51 -18.46 26.28
C ALA A 368 7.81 -18.78 27.02
N LEU A 369 8.98 -18.41 26.46
CA LEU A 369 10.28 -18.73 27.04
C LEU A 369 10.47 -18.17 28.48
N PRO A 370 10.14 -16.91 28.78
CA PRO A 370 10.27 -16.37 30.12
C PRO A 370 9.41 -17.09 31.17
N PRO A 371 8.11 -17.36 30.94
CA PRO A 371 7.31 -18.20 31.83
C PRO A 371 7.90 -19.60 32.04
N VAL A 372 8.42 -20.23 30.98
CA VAL A 372 9.06 -21.57 31.06
C VAL A 372 10.31 -21.54 31.95
N ILE A 373 11.15 -20.54 31.81
CA ILE A 373 12.33 -20.34 32.66
C ILE A 373 11.91 -20.10 34.11
N ALA A 374 10.81 -19.34 34.33
CA ALA A 374 10.27 -19.11 35.67
C ALA A 374 9.76 -20.39 36.34
N LEU A 375 9.07 -21.27 35.57
CA LEU A 375 8.60 -22.57 36.03
C LEU A 375 9.78 -23.44 36.50
N ALA A 376 10.89 -23.46 35.79
CA ALA A 376 12.05 -24.27 36.16
C ALA A 376 12.73 -23.82 37.45
N LYS A 377 12.58 -22.56 37.85
CA LYS A 377 13.18 -21.96 39.06
C LYS A 377 12.27 -22.01 40.28
N VAL A 378 11.07 -22.59 40.18
CA VAL A 378 10.11 -22.72 41.31
C VAL A 378 10.77 -23.50 42.46
N PRO A 379 10.77 -23.01 43.72
CA PRO A 379 11.34 -23.71 44.84
C PRO A 379 10.52 -24.94 45.26
N THR A 380 11.15 -26.03 45.66
CA THR A 380 10.48 -27.24 46.15
C THR A 380 9.66 -26.98 47.41
N LEU A 381 10.04 -26.00 48.21
CA LEU A 381 9.31 -25.57 49.42
C LEU A 381 7.86 -25.18 49.17
N ARG A 382 7.51 -24.86 47.92
CA ARG A 382 6.13 -24.53 47.49
C ARG A 382 5.15 -25.70 47.69
N VAL A 383 5.64 -26.95 47.70
CA VAL A 383 4.79 -28.12 47.97
C VAL A 383 4.22 -28.05 49.41
N LEU A 384 5.01 -27.51 50.35
CA LEU A 384 4.59 -27.30 51.73
C LEU A 384 3.91 -25.96 52.01
N ARG A 385 4.34 -24.89 51.28
CA ARG A 385 3.83 -23.52 51.41
C ARG A 385 3.40 -23.01 50.04
N ARG A 386 2.10 -23.14 49.73
CA ARG A 386 1.52 -22.73 48.45
C ARG A 386 1.48 -21.20 48.22
N ASP A 387 1.66 -20.40 49.30
CA ASP A 387 1.76 -18.94 49.25
C ASP A 387 3.05 -18.40 48.61
N ILE A 388 4.07 -19.22 48.44
CA ILE A 388 5.32 -18.82 47.76
C ILE A 388 5.01 -18.64 46.24
N GLY A 389 4.98 -17.37 45.78
CA GLY A 389 4.78 -17.01 44.38
C GLY A 389 5.95 -17.39 43.45
N ALA A 390 5.79 -17.16 42.16
CA ALA A 390 6.91 -17.26 41.23
C ALA A 390 7.99 -16.21 41.57
N PRO A 391 9.29 -16.48 41.28
CA PRO A 391 10.37 -15.52 41.52
C PRO A 391 10.11 -14.17 40.84
N SER A 392 10.11 -13.10 41.66
CA SER A 392 9.65 -11.75 41.23
C SER A 392 10.58 -11.05 40.20
N GLY A 393 11.85 -11.46 40.11
CA GLY A 393 12.83 -10.79 39.22
C GLY A 393 12.78 -11.13 37.75
N MET A 394 12.08 -12.20 37.34
CA MET A 394 12.06 -12.67 35.96
C MET A 394 10.94 -12.13 35.11
N GLY A 395 9.96 -11.49 35.71
CA GLY A 395 8.86 -10.86 34.96
C GLY A 395 9.34 -9.77 34.01
N LEU A 396 10.22 -8.89 34.47
CA LEU A 396 10.73 -7.75 33.69
C LEU A 396 11.60 -8.22 32.48
N LEU A 397 12.49 -9.19 32.71
CA LEU A 397 13.31 -9.77 31.63
C LEU A 397 12.45 -10.47 30.56
N GLY A 398 11.37 -11.09 30.99
CA GLY A 398 10.43 -11.75 30.07
C GLY A 398 9.69 -10.77 29.18
N TYR A 399 9.21 -9.69 29.73
CA TYR A 399 8.55 -8.64 28.95
C TYR A 399 9.54 -7.92 28.03
N ALA A 400 10.81 -7.71 28.46
CA ALA A 400 11.85 -7.15 27.63
C ALA A 400 12.17 -8.04 26.42
N LEU A 401 12.28 -9.36 26.61
CA LEU A 401 12.51 -10.30 25.51
C LEU A 401 11.35 -10.30 24.52
N GLY A 402 10.12 -10.33 25.01
CA GLY A 402 8.93 -10.21 24.17
C GLY A 402 8.89 -8.91 23.37
N ALA A 403 9.26 -7.80 24.01
CA ALA A 403 9.36 -6.49 23.34
C ALA A 403 10.44 -6.48 22.24
N VAL A 404 11.60 -7.10 22.47
CA VAL A 404 12.66 -7.24 21.46
C VAL A 404 12.19 -8.09 20.28
N VAL A 405 11.48 -9.18 20.53
CA VAL A 405 10.91 -10.01 19.43
C VAL A 405 9.90 -9.24 18.63
N ILE A 406 8.98 -8.51 19.28
CA ILE A 406 8.00 -7.64 18.57
C ILE A 406 8.73 -6.57 17.76
N ALA A 407 9.71 -5.87 18.35
CA ALA A 407 10.48 -4.86 17.66
C ALA A 407 11.18 -5.43 16.41
N GLY A 408 11.82 -6.59 16.55
CA GLY A 408 12.46 -7.29 15.44
C GLY A 408 11.48 -7.68 14.32
N LEU A 409 10.31 -8.19 14.68
CA LEU A 409 9.26 -8.54 13.72
C LEU A 409 8.67 -7.31 13.03
N ILE A 410 8.46 -6.20 13.75
CA ILE A 410 7.96 -4.95 13.17
C ILE A 410 8.97 -4.38 12.19
N ILE A 411 10.25 -4.29 12.55
CA ILE A 411 11.32 -3.78 11.70
C ILE A 411 11.49 -4.66 10.47
N TRP A 412 11.51 -5.98 10.65
CA TRP A 412 11.63 -6.93 9.55
C TRP A 412 10.48 -6.81 8.53
N LYS A 413 9.24 -6.67 9.03
CA LYS A 413 8.05 -6.53 8.17
C LYS A 413 7.90 -5.15 7.54
N ALA A 414 8.34 -4.09 8.23
CA ALA A 414 8.31 -2.73 7.69
C ALA A 414 9.33 -2.52 6.56
N GLY A 415 10.37 -3.37 6.47
CA GLY A 415 11.46 -3.25 5.49
C GLY A 415 12.31 -1.99 5.65
N ASP A 416 11.99 -1.12 6.60
CA ASP A 416 12.67 0.13 6.91
C ASP A 416 12.82 0.29 8.43
N LEU A 417 14.06 0.46 8.88
CA LEU A 417 14.40 0.63 10.30
C LEU A 417 13.75 1.89 10.90
N ARG A 418 13.64 2.96 10.12
CA ARG A 418 13.02 4.22 10.56
C ARG A 418 11.52 4.05 10.78
N LEU A 419 10.83 3.48 9.79
CA LEU A 419 9.39 3.26 9.86
C LEU A 419 9.06 2.24 10.95
N GLY A 420 9.74 1.10 10.98
CA GLY A 420 9.56 0.07 12.00
C GLY A 420 9.85 0.57 13.40
N GLY A 421 10.92 1.35 13.57
CA GLY A 421 11.28 1.99 14.83
C GLY A 421 10.24 2.99 15.32
N MET A 422 9.68 3.84 14.44
CA MET A 422 8.61 4.78 14.79
C MET A 422 7.33 4.05 15.21
N VAL A 423 6.94 3.01 14.49
CA VAL A 423 5.75 2.22 14.82
C VAL A 423 5.93 1.52 16.17
N PHE A 424 7.08 0.87 16.40
CA PHE A 424 7.38 0.24 17.70
C PHE A 424 7.40 1.25 18.85
N ALA A 425 8.08 2.37 18.69
CA ALA A 425 8.15 3.43 19.69
C ALA A 425 6.76 4.03 19.99
N GLY A 426 5.92 4.19 18.98
CA GLY A 426 4.53 4.64 19.12
C GLY A 426 3.71 3.66 19.97
N PHE A 427 3.78 2.36 19.69
CA PHE A 427 3.08 1.34 20.49
C PHE A 427 3.64 1.21 21.90
N ALA A 428 4.97 1.19 22.07
CA ALA A 428 5.61 1.11 23.37
C ALA A 428 5.30 2.35 24.22
N GLY A 429 5.33 3.54 23.63
CA GLY A 429 4.96 4.80 24.26
C GLY A 429 3.48 4.82 24.68
N ALA A 430 2.59 4.40 23.79
CA ALA A 430 1.16 4.28 24.07
C ALA A 430 0.89 3.29 25.22
N MET A 431 1.60 2.16 25.24
CA MET A 431 1.51 1.16 26.31
C MET A 431 1.96 1.71 27.65
N LEU A 432 3.05 2.46 27.67
CA LEU A 432 3.58 3.09 28.89
C LEU A 432 2.64 4.17 29.41
N VAL A 433 2.17 5.06 28.54
CA VAL A 433 1.20 6.11 28.90
C VAL A 433 -0.11 5.48 29.38
N ALA A 434 -0.61 4.44 28.69
CA ALA A 434 -1.79 3.69 29.09
C ALA A 434 -1.64 3.07 30.48
N GLY A 435 -0.47 2.47 30.76
CA GLY A 435 -0.17 1.90 32.08
C GLY A 435 -0.17 2.95 33.20
N LEU A 436 0.48 4.09 32.96
CA LEU A 436 0.54 5.20 33.90
C LEU A 436 -0.86 5.82 34.16
N LEU A 437 -1.63 6.04 33.07
CA LEU A 437 -2.99 6.57 33.18
C LEU A 437 -3.92 5.59 33.92
N ALA A 438 -3.87 4.30 33.56
CA ALA A 438 -4.67 3.27 34.24
C ALA A 438 -4.32 3.21 35.73
N TRP A 439 -3.04 3.23 36.09
CA TRP A 439 -2.59 3.25 37.47
C TRP A 439 -3.08 4.49 38.22
N GLY A 440 -2.90 5.68 37.64
CA GLY A 440 -3.30 6.95 38.22
C GLY A 440 -4.83 7.06 38.44
N VAL A 441 -5.60 6.64 37.42
CA VAL A 441 -7.07 6.69 37.52
C VAL A 441 -7.62 5.64 38.50
N ILE A 442 -7.07 4.43 38.51
CA ILE A 442 -7.44 3.41 39.53
C ILE A 442 -7.13 3.94 40.92
N ALA A 443 -6.01 4.61 41.14
CA ALA A 443 -5.66 5.25 42.38
C ALA A 443 -6.63 6.38 42.76
N LEU A 444 -7.08 7.20 41.80
CA LEU A 444 -8.03 8.30 41.98
C LEU A 444 -9.44 7.78 42.26
N VAL A 445 -9.96 6.88 41.43
CA VAL A 445 -11.31 6.30 41.56
C VAL A 445 -11.44 5.54 42.89
N SER A 446 -10.33 4.95 43.36
CA SER A 446 -10.33 4.29 44.67
C SER A 446 -10.53 5.24 45.85
N ARG A 447 -10.36 6.55 45.68
CA ARG A 447 -10.58 7.60 46.70
C ARG A 447 -12.01 8.16 46.66
N LEU A 448 -12.75 7.94 45.55
CA LEU A 448 -14.12 8.40 45.40
C LEU A 448 -15.08 7.44 46.13
N GLY A 449 -15.48 7.79 47.34
CA GLY A 449 -16.51 7.09 48.10
C GLY A 449 -17.90 7.57 47.68
N GLY A 450 -18.69 6.70 47.03
CA GLY A 450 -20.08 7.05 46.67
C GLY A 450 -20.76 5.95 45.86
N ALA A 451 -22.09 5.93 45.84
CA ALA A 451 -22.97 5.10 45.03
C ALA A 451 -23.00 3.57 45.27
N GLY A 452 -23.70 3.15 46.34
CA GLY A 452 -24.21 1.79 46.51
C GLY A 452 -23.19 0.68 46.81
N VAL A 453 -23.61 -0.36 47.49
CA VAL A 453 -22.76 -1.45 47.97
C VAL A 453 -22.06 -2.18 46.78
N SER A 454 -22.79 -2.47 45.71
CA SER A 454 -22.25 -3.22 44.55
C SER A 454 -21.17 -2.44 43.78
N TRP A 455 -21.31 -1.11 43.65
CA TRP A 455 -20.34 -0.24 43.03
C TRP A 455 -19.04 -0.14 43.84
N ARG A 456 -19.19 0.05 45.16
CA ARG A 456 -18.04 0.08 46.11
C ARG A 456 -17.24 -1.22 46.06
N PHE A 457 -17.90 -2.38 45.94
CA PHE A 457 -17.25 -3.67 45.85
C PHE A 457 -16.51 -3.82 44.51
N GLY A 458 -17.08 -3.40 43.39
CA GLY A 458 -16.45 -3.44 42.07
C GLY A 458 -15.15 -2.61 42.03
N ILE A 459 -15.19 -1.39 42.56
CA ILE A 459 -14.02 -0.50 42.67
C ILE A 459 -12.98 -1.02 43.66
N ALA A 460 -13.41 -1.55 44.81
CA ALA A 460 -12.52 -2.13 45.82
C ALA A 460 -11.71 -3.32 45.25
N ASN A 461 -12.28 -4.11 44.33
CA ASN A 461 -11.59 -5.18 43.66
C ASN A 461 -10.42 -4.66 42.82
N LEU A 462 -10.61 -3.56 42.09
CA LEU A 462 -9.55 -2.91 41.28
C LEU A 462 -8.38 -2.45 42.20
N ARG A 463 -8.67 -1.91 43.38
CA ARG A 463 -7.68 -1.44 44.34
C ARG A 463 -6.89 -2.60 44.98
N ARG A 464 -7.56 -3.71 45.28
CA ARG A 464 -6.93 -4.89 45.90
C ARG A 464 -5.89 -5.54 44.97
N ARG A 465 -5.97 -5.28 43.65
CA ARG A 465 -5.14 -5.92 42.61
C ARG A 465 -4.71 -4.93 41.53
N PRO A 466 -4.00 -3.86 41.91
CA PRO A 466 -3.71 -2.77 40.99
C PRO A 466 -2.96 -3.23 39.74
N MET A 467 -1.94 -4.10 39.91
CA MET A 467 -1.13 -4.59 38.76
C MET A 467 -1.93 -5.48 37.79
N ALA A 468 -2.82 -6.34 38.29
CA ALA A 468 -3.63 -7.19 37.42
C ALA A 468 -4.68 -6.34 36.67
N SER A 469 -5.28 -5.36 37.36
CA SER A 469 -6.25 -4.43 36.75
C SER A 469 -5.61 -3.50 35.72
N VAL A 470 -4.42 -2.95 36.03
CA VAL A 470 -3.66 -2.15 35.05
C VAL A 470 -3.30 -2.98 33.82
N LEU A 471 -2.80 -4.19 33.99
CA LEU A 471 -2.46 -5.07 32.85
C LEU A 471 -3.69 -5.40 32.01
N GLN A 472 -4.85 -5.61 32.63
CA GLN A 472 -6.10 -5.88 31.92
C GLN A 472 -6.59 -4.64 31.14
N VAL A 473 -6.56 -3.45 31.76
CA VAL A 473 -6.91 -2.18 31.10
C VAL A 473 -5.97 -1.89 29.92
N VAL A 474 -4.66 -2.07 30.11
CA VAL A 474 -3.68 -1.85 29.05
C VAL A 474 -3.86 -2.84 27.90
N ALA A 475 -4.05 -4.13 28.19
CA ALA A 475 -4.27 -5.15 27.17
C ALA A 475 -5.52 -4.88 26.32
N LEU A 476 -6.64 -4.54 27.00
CA LEU A 476 -7.88 -4.18 26.33
C LEU A 476 -7.76 -2.85 25.59
N GLY A 477 -7.13 -1.85 26.22
CA GLY A 477 -6.91 -0.54 25.62
C GLY A 477 -6.11 -0.62 24.32
N ILE A 478 -5.03 -1.41 24.30
CA ILE A 478 -4.23 -1.64 23.09
C ILE A 478 -5.04 -2.37 22.02
N GLY A 479 -5.84 -3.39 22.43
CA GLY A 479 -6.69 -4.12 21.50
C GLY A 479 -7.68 -3.20 20.79
N VAL A 480 -8.37 -2.38 21.54
CA VAL A 480 -9.33 -1.41 21.00
C VAL A 480 -8.63 -0.27 20.27
N MET A 481 -7.48 0.21 20.78
CA MET A 481 -6.66 1.22 20.10
C MET A 481 -6.26 0.79 18.70
N ALA A 482 -5.81 -0.46 18.54
CA ALA A 482 -5.45 -1.00 17.23
C ALA A 482 -6.64 -1.03 16.26
N LEU A 483 -7.83 -1.46 16.74
CA LEU A 483 -9.06 -1.44 15.95
C LEU A 483 -9.48 -0.03 15.55
N LEU A 484 -9.43 0.92 16.47
CA LEU A 484 -9.77 2.32 16.20
C LEU A 484 -8.77 2.99 15.27
N THR A 485 -7.46 2.75 15.46
CA THR A 485 -6.42 3.27 14.56
C THR A 485 -6.65 2.80 13.14
N LEU A 486 -6.94 1.51 12.94
CA LEU A 486 -7.24 0.97 11.62
C LEU A 486 -8.52 1.57 11.02
N THR A 487 -9.54 1.82 11.87
CA THR A 487 -10.78 2.49 11.46
C THR A 487 -10.53 3.93 11.02
N ILE A 488 -9.71 4.69 11.76
CA ILE A 488 -9.32 6.07 11.43
C ILE A 488 -8.59 6.09 10.09
N ILE A 489 -7.54 5.26 9.95
CA ILE A 489 -6.74 5.23 8.72
C ILE A 489 -7.62 4.86 7.53
N ARG A 490 -8.55 3.92 7.70
CA ARG A 490 -9.49 3.53 6.64
C ARG A 490 -10.41 4.69 6.24
N SER A 491 -11.04 5.38 7.21
CA SER A 491 -11.93 6.50 6.92
C SER A 491 -11.17 7.64 6.23
N GLU A 492 -10.01 8.01 6.76
CA GLU A 492 -9.17 9.07 6.16
C GLU A 492 -8.72 8.73 4.72
N LEU A 493 -8.32 7.48 4.48
CA LEU A 493 -7.95 7.04 3.12
C LEU A 493 -9.14 7.10 2.15
N LEU A 494 -10.32 6.65 2.59
CA LEU A 494 -11.52 6.67 1.75
C LEU A 494 -11.98 8.10 1.47
N ASP A 495 -12.01 8.94 2.49
CA ASP A 495 -12.38 10.34 2.36
C ASP A 495 -11.39 11.11 1.47
N LEU A 496 -10.08 10.86 1.63
CA LEU A 496 -9.07 11.44 0.78
C LEU A 496 -9.30 11.07 -0.69
N TRP A 497 -9.51 9.79 -0.97
CA TRP A 497 -9.72 9.31 -2.33
C TRP A 497 -11.01 9.82 -2.94
N GLN A 498 -12.09 9.93 -2.17
CA GLN A 498 -13.35 10.51 -2.64
C GLN A 498 -13.24 12.01 -2.91
N ARG A 499 -12.47 12.73 -2.10
CA ARG A 499 -12.21 14.16 -2.30
C ARG A 499 -11.25 14.42 -3.46
N SER A 500 -10.27 13.54 -3.68
CA SER A 500 -9.29 13.66 -4.78
C SER A 500 -9.89 13.38 -6.15
N LEU A 501 -10.95 12.58 -6.24
CA LEU A 501 -11.60 12.20 -7.48
C LEU A 501 -13.12 12.39 -7.39
N PRO A 502 -13.60 13.65 -7.45
CA PRO A 502 -15.04 13.90 -7.50
C PRO A 502 -15.67 13.22 -8.74
N PRO A 503 -16.95 12.87 -8.69
CA PRO A 503 -17.64 12.19 -9.79
C PRO A 503 -17.65 12.97 -11.11
N ASP A 504 -17.50 14.29 -11.03
CA ASP A 504 -17.45 15.26 -12.13
C ASP A 504 -16.02 15.75 -12.44
N ALA A 505 -14.99 15.03 -11.95
CA ALA A 505 -13.62 15.37 -12.30
C ALA A 505 -13.40 15.41 -13.81
N PRO A 506 -12.62 16.38 -14.33
CA PRO A 506 -12.34 16.47 -15.75
C PRO A 506 -11.76 15.17 -16.30
N ASN A 507 -12.41 14.62 -17.30
CA ASN A 507 -12.02 13.35 -17.90
C ASN A 507 -11.58 13.47 -19.37
N ARG A 508 -11.61 14.70 -19.90
CA ARG A 508 -11.17 15.06 -21.25
C ARG A 508 -10.26 16.27 -21.20
N PHE A 509 -9.17 16.21 -21.97
CA PHE A 509 -8.27 17.34 -22.18
C PHE A 509 -8.24 17.69 -23.65
N ILE A 510 -8.25 18.99 -23.95
CA ILE A 510 -7.98 19.53 -25.28
C ILE A 510 -6.69 20.33 -25.18
N VAL A 511 -5.69 19.94 -25.98
CA VAL A 511 -4.39 20.60 -26.03
C VAL A 511 -4.18 21.15 -27.44
N ASN A 512 -3.35 22.17 -27.56
CA ASN A 512 -3.01 22.82 -28.83
C ASN A 512 -4.16 23.63 -29.46
N VAL A 513 -4.98 24.29 -28.64
CA VAL A 513 -5.97 25.26 -29.11
C VAL A 513 -5.24 26.55 -29.48
N GLN A 514 -5.37 26.99 -30.72
CA GLN A 514 -4.74 28.23 -31.20
C GLN A 514 -5.59 29.45 -30.81
N PRO A 515 -4.99 30.62 -30.56
CA PRO A 515 -5.72 31.83 -30.18
C PRO A 515 -6.88 32.18 -31.10
N GLU A 516 -6.69 32.02 -32.43
CA GLU A 516 -7.65 32.34 -33.45
C GLU A 516 -8.90 31.40 -33.44
N GLN A 517 -8.72 30.20 -32.83
CA GLN A 517 -9.78 29.19 -32.75
C GLN A 517 -10.68 29.37 -31.52
N ILE A 518 -10.30 30.17 -30.55
CA ILE A 518 -11.05 30.36 -29.30
C ILE A 518 -12.49 30.82 -29.53
N PRO A 519 -12.78 31.84 -30.39
CA PRO A 519 -14.14 32.26 -30.62
C PRO A 519 -15.03 31.17 -31.26
N THR A 520 -14.46 30.38 -32.17
CA THR A 520 -15.15 29.27 -32.82
C THR A 520 -15.39 28.11 -31.85
N LEU A 521 -14.44 27.82 -30.99
CA LEU A 521 -14.56 26.81 -29.94
C LEU A 521 -15.64 27.19 -28.92
N LYS A 522 -15.71 28.47 -28.55
CA LYS A 522 -16.76 28.99 -27.68
C LYS A 522 -18.15 28.76 -28.28
N LYS A 523 -18.37 29.14 -29.54
CA LYS A 523 -19.61 28.89 -30.25
C LYS A 523 -19.95 27.40 -30.37
N PHE A 524 -18.95 26.54 -30.49
CA PHE A 524 -19.13 25.10 -30.54
C PHE A 524 -19.73 24.53 -29.25
N PHE A 525 -19.22 24.95 -28.08
CA PHE A 525 -19.74 24.52 -26.78
C PHE A 525 -21.11 25.15 -26.48
N GLU A 526 -21.24 26.44 -26.65
CA GLU A 526 -22.51 27.16 -26.43
C GLU A 526 -23.66 26.62 -27.31
N GLY A 527 -23.39 26.32 -28.59
CA GLY A 527 -24.36 25.76 -29.52
C GLY A 527 -24.85 24.34 -29.14
N ARG A 528 -24.21 23.71 -28.16
CA ARG A 528 -24.58 22.40 -27.60
C ARG A 528 -25.05 22.46 -26.13
N GLY A 529 -25.30 23.69 -25.64
CA GLY A 529 -25.79 23.90 -24.27
C GLY A 529 -24.76 23.64 -23.19
N MET A 530 -23.45 23.61 -23.52
CA MET A 530 -22.35 23.43 -22.59
C MET A 530 -21.64 24.77 -22.35
N ALA A 531 -21.27 25.01 -21.10
CA ALA A 531 -20.43 26.15 -20.80
C ALA A 531 -19.03 25.95 -21.41
N MET A 532 -18.44 27.05 -21.90
CA MET A 532 -17.05 27.01 -22.36
C MET A 532 -16.12 26.66 -21.21
N PRO A 533 -15.30 25.59 -21.31
CA PRO A 533 -14.32 25.27 -20.28
C PRO A 533 -13.25 26.36 -20.18
N GLU A 534 -12.68 26.53 -18.98
CA GLU A 534 -11.61 27.50 -18.77
C GLU A 534 -10.37 27.14 -19.59
N LEU A 535 -9.87 28.10 -20.34
CA LEU A 535 -8.68 27.96 -21.18
C LEU A 535 -7.46 28.49 -20.46
N HIS A 536 -6.42 27.68 -20.39
CA HIS A 536 -5.15 28.07 -19.78
C HIS A 536 -4.08 28.24 -20.87
N PRO A 537 -3.39 29.41 -20.93
CA PRO A 537 -2.31 29.62 -21.87
C PRO A 537 -1.14 28.68 -21.56
N MET A 538 -0.46 28.20 -22.58
CA MET A 538 0.67 27.31 -22.47
C MET A 538 1.78 27.73 -23.45
N VAL A 539 2.94 28.04 -22.88
CA VAL A 539 4.18 28.33 -23.62
C VAL A 539 5.17 27.21 -23.37
N ARG A 540 5.74 26.64 -24.44
CA ARG A 540 6.79 25.64 -24.31
C ARG A 540 8.14 26.32 -24.28
N ALA A 541 8.94 26.04 -23.27
CA ALA A 541 10.27 26.61 -23.12
C ALA A 541 11.21 25.64 -22.42
N ARG A 542 12.50 25.71 -22.73
CA ARG A 542 13.55 24.90 -22.12
C ARG A 542 14.26 25.72 -21.04
N LEU A 543 14.48 25.12 -19.87
CA LEU A 543 15.31 25.72 -18.82
C LEU A 543 16.77 25.68 -19.27
N ILE A 544 17.40 26.85 -19.40
CA ILE A 544 18.77 26.96 -19.87
C ILE A 544 19.77 27.40 -18.80
N SER A 545 19.32 28.20 -17.81
CA SER A 545 20.18 28.59 -16.68
C SER A 545 19.39 28.84 -15.39
N ILE A 546 20.10 28.65 -14.27
CA ILE A 546 19.65 28.97 -12.91
C ILE A 546 20.69 29.89 -12.31
N ASN A 547 20.29 31.08 -11.85
CA ASN A 547 21.17 32.09 -11.28
C ASN A 547 22.39 32.36 -12.21
N GLU A 548 22.11 32.53 -13.51
CA GLU A 548 23.10 32.78 -14.56
C GLU A 548 24.08 31.61 -14.84
N ARG A 549 23.93 30.48 -14.13
CA ARG A 549 24.70 29.26 -14.41
C ARG A 549 23.92 28.38 -15.39
N SER A 550 24.56 28.03 -16.49
CA SER A 550 23.99 27.10 -17.44
C SER A 550 23.74 25.76 -16.75
N VAL A 551 22.59 25.13 -17.03
CA VAL A 551 22.21 23.84 -16.47
C VAL A 551 22.18 22.76 -17.54
N ALA A 552 22.76 21.62 -17.21
CA ALA A 552 22.75 20.42 -18.04
C ALA A 552 22.23 19.21 -17.24
N PRO A 553 21.67 18.20 -17.90
CA PRO A 553 21.24 16.97 -17.22
C PRO A 553 22.34 16.30 -16.39
N ALA A 554 23.60 16.45 -16.81
CA ALA A 554 24.77 15.88 -16.12
C ALA A 554 25.05 16.52 -14.73
N ASP A 555 24.53 17.71 -14.46
CA ASP A 555 24.76 18.43 -13.21
C ASP A 555 23.95 17.86 -12.03
N TYR A 556 22.98 17.00 -12.31
CA TYR A 556 22.06 16.45 -11.31
C TYR A 556 22.30 14.96 -11.06
N SER A 557 22.33 14.57 -9.78
CA SER A 557 22.40 13.17 -9.36
C SER A 557 21.01 12.50 -9.33
N ASP A 558 19.95 13.31 -9.15
CA ASP A 558 18.56 12.84 -9.13
C ASP A 558 18.01 12.65 -10.54
N ASP A 559 17.53 11.46 -10.86
CA ASP A 559 16.93 11.11 -12.14
C ASP A 559 15.71 11.96 -12.51
N ARG A 560 14.94 12.44 -11.52
CA ARG A 560 13.81 13.34 -11.75
C ARG A 560 14.29 14.71 -12.23
N ALA A 561 15.31 15.26 -11.59
CA ALA A 561 15.92 16.53 -11.97
C ALA A 561 16.55 16.45 -13.37
N ARG A 562 17.29 15.37 -13.68
CA ARG A 562 17.85 15.12 -15.02
C ARG A 562 16.78 15.17 -16.09
N ARG A 563 15.67 14.46 -15.91
CA ARG A 563 14.57 14.43 -16.88
C ARG A 563 13.89 15.78 -17.02
N LEU A 564 13.83 16.58 -15.97
CA LEU A 564 13.23 17.91 -16.00
C LEU A 564 14.06 18.88 -16.82
N VAL A 565 15.38 18.87 -16.67
CA VAL A 565 16.29 19.78 -17.40
C VAL A 565 16.42 19.38 -18.88
N ASP A 566 16.30 18.07 -19.18
CA ASP A 566 16.44 17.55 -20.55
C ASP A 566 15.21 17.84 -21.44
N ARG A 567 14.05 18.12 -20.87
CA ARG A 567 12.79 18.35 -21.60
C ARG A 567 12.39 19.82 -21.65
N GLU A 568 11.47 20.14 -22.54
CA GLU A 568 10.74 21.40 -22.50
C GLU A 568 9.74 21.42 -21.33
N PHE A 569 9.67 22.56 -20.68
CA PHE A 569 8.63 22.87 -19.68
C PHE A 569 7.41 23.45 -20.39
N ASN A 570 6.25 23.10 -19.91
CA ASN A 570 5.01 23.80 -20.21
C ASN A 570 4.85 24.88 -19.13
N LEU A 571 5.02 26.14 -19.52
CA LEU A 571 4.84 27.31 -18.67
C LEU A 571 3.47 27.93 -18.93
N SER A 572 2.93 28.64 -17.95
CA SER A 572 1.66 29.33 -18.07
C SER A 572 1.72 30.69 -17.40
N TRP A 573 0.73 31.54 -17.64
CA TRP A 573 0.48 32.73 -16.86
C TRP A 573 -0.93 32.78 -16.33
N ALA A 574 -1.12 33.39 -15.16
CA ALA A 574 -2.42 33.53 -14.54
C ALA A 574 -2.44 34.74 -13.62
N THR A 575 -3.58 35.45 -13.56
CA THR A 575 -3.82 36.53 -12.60
C THR A 575 -4.17 36.00 -11.23
N GLN A 576 -4.98 34.94 -11.18
CA GLN A 576 -5.42 34.29 -9.95
C GLN A 576 -4.82 32.89 -9.83
N MET A 577 -4.56 32.49 -8.62
CA MET A 577 -4.10 31.12 -8.33
C MET A 577 -5.26 30.14 -8.56
N GLN A 578 -4.96 29.01 -9.20
CA GLN A 578 -5.94 27.94 -9.42
C GLN A 578 -6.45 27.38 -8.07
N LYS A 579 -7.71 26.92 -8.05
CA LYS A 579 -8.40 26.50 -6.80
C LYS A 579 -7.75 25.29 -6.12
N ASP A 580 -7.11 24.43 -6.88
CA ASP A 580 -6.41 23.23 -6.44
C ASP A 580 -4.92 23.47 -6.14
N ASN A 581 -4.50 24.72 -6.10
CA ASN A 581 -3.17 25.11 -5.70
C ASN A 581 -3.17 25.75 -4.31
N ARG A 582 -2.15 25.48 -3.52
CA ARG A 582 -1.96 26.07 -2.21
C ARG A 582 -0.56 26.68 -2.09
N LEU A 583 -0.50 27.95 -1.69
CA LEU A 583 0.76 28.62 -1.42
C LEU A 583 1.45 27.98 -0.19
N ILE A 584 2.73 27.64 -0.33
CA ILE A 584 3.56 27.09 0.75
C ILE A 584 4.48 28.16 1.31
N ALA A 585 5.09 28.95 0.43
CA ALA A 585 6.05 29.98 0.79
C ALA A 585 5.99 31.16 -0.20
N GLY A 586 6.37 32.34 0.25
CA GLY A 586 6.31 33.57 -0.54
C GLY A 586 4.88 34.12 -0.67
N ASN A 587 4.70 35.00 -1.63
CA ASN A 587 3.41 35.63 -1.89
C ASN A 587 3.01 35.49 -3.36
N TRP A 588 1.71 35.23 -3.61
CA TRP A 588 1.14 35.33 -4.95
C TRP A 588 1.09 36.82 -5.34
N TRP A 589 1.24 37.10 -6.63
CA TRP A 589 1.16 38.48 -7.11
C TRP A 589 -0.23 39.06 -6.90
N GLY A 590 -0.27 40.33 -6.46
CA GLY A 590 -1.51 41.06 -6.24
C GLY A 590 -2.06 41.70 -7.53
N ASN A 591 -2.83 42.76 -7.37
CA ASN A 591 -3.48 43.47 -8.48
C ASN A 591 -2.47 44.24 -9.42
N LYS A 592 -1.23 44.37 -9.03
CA LYS A 592 -0.15 44.99 -9.85
C LYS A 592 1.06 44.07 -9.85
N PRO A 593 1.04 42.97 -10.63
CA PRO A 593 2.18 42.05 -10.69
C PRO A 593 3.36 42.70 -11.43
N ARG A 594 4.56 42.40 -10.97
CA ARG A 594 5.79 42.65 -11.74
C ARG A 594 5.90 41.54 -12.78
N SER A 595 6.33 41.88 -13.99
CA SER A 595 6.45 40.92 -15.09
C SER A 595 7.59 39.90 -14.92
N ASP A 596 8.53 40.14 -13.99
CA ASP A 596 9.75 39.33 -13.76
C ASP A 596 9.60 38.34 -12.57
N GLN A 597 8.44 37.71 -12.42
CA GLN A 597 8.12 36.83 -11.30
C GLN A 597 7.71 35.42 -11.79
N PHE A 598 8.13 34.39 -11.00
CA PHE A 598 7.63 33.03 -11.15
C PHE A 598 7.04 32.51 -9.83
N SER A 599 5.95 31.76 -9.97
CA SER A 599 5.46 30.86 -8.96
C SER A 599 5.77 29.42 -9.37
N MET A 600 6.49 28.70 -8.53
CA MET A 600 6.98 27.37 -8.86
C MET A 600 6.34 26.28 -7.98
N GLU A 601 6.15 25.10 -8.53
CA GLU A 601 5.68 23.93 -7.77
C GLU A 601 6.82 23.42 -6.86
N ASP A 602 6.50 23.18 -5.58
CA ASP A 602 7.46 22.82 -4.51
C ASP A 602 8.25 21.54 -4.80
N GLY A 603 7.61 20.52 -5.37
CA GLY A 603 8.29 19.25 -5.67
C GLY A 603 9.36 19.39 -6.76
N ILE A 604 9.11 20.23 -7.76
CA ILE A 604 10.09 20.55 -8.81
C ILE A 604 11.17 21.49 -8.29
N ALA A 605 10.81 22.48 -7.48
CA ALA A 605 11.77 23.38 -6.84
C ALA A 605 12.80 22.58 -6.02
N LYS A 606 12.35 21.64 -5.21
CA LYS A 606 13.21 20.73 -4.45
C LYS A 606 14.07 19.81 -5.33
N ALA A 607 13.50 19.28 -6.42
CA ALA A 607 14.25 18.42 -7.33
C ALA A 607 15.38 19.18 -8.04
N LEU A 608 15.13 20.42 -8.43
CA LEU A 608 16.13 21.27 -9.08
C LEU A 608 17.07 21.99 -8.08
N GLY A 609 16.77 21.92 -6.79
CA GLY A 609 17.57 22.59 -5.74
C GLY A 609 17.41 24.11 -5.73
N VAL A 610 16.24 24.63 -6.13
CA VAL A 610 15.95 26.06 -6.21
C VAL A 610 14.91 26.48 -5.19
N GLY A 611 14.94 27.77 -4.81
CA GLY A 611 14.04 28.36 -3.83
C GLY A 611 13.61 29.77 -4.19
N ILE A 612 12.94 30.45 -3.24
CA ILE A 612 12.53 31.85 -3.41
C ILE A 612 13.79 32.72 -3.53
N GLY A 613 13.76 33.61 -4.50
CA GLY A 613 14.87 34.52 -4.83
C GLY A 613 15.78 34.03 -5.96
N ASP A 614 15.71 32.74 -6.33
CA ASP A 614 16.47 32.20 -7.45
C ASP A 614 15.87 32.65 -8.79
N LYS A 615 16.75 32.95 -9.75
CA LYS A 615 16.36 33.37 -11.10
C LYS A 615 16.43 32.18 -12.08
N LEU A 616 15.37 31.97 -12.81
CA LEU A 616 15.28 30.96 -13.86
C LEU A 616 15.24 31.62 -15.22
N THR A 617 16.10 31.15 -16.14
CA THR A 617 16.09 31.59 -17.53
C THR A 617 15.60 30.44 -18.42
N PHE A 618 14.57 30.74 -19.19
CA PHE A 618 14.00 29.83 -20.16
C PHE A 618 14.26 30.32 -21.59
N ASP A 619 14.42 29.39 -22.52
CA ASP A 619 14.45 29.63 -23.96
C ASP A 619 13.17 29.08 -24.60
N SER A 620 12.47 29.90 -25.34
CA SER A 620 11.32 29.50 -26.17
C SER A 620 11.53 29.99 -27.60
N ALA A 621 11.64 29.04 -28.52
CA ALA A 621 11.84 29.33 -29.95
C ALA A 621 13.02 30.29 -30.26
N GLY A 622 14.12 30.20 -29.50
CA GLY A 622 15.32 31.01 -29.67
C GLY A 622 15.30 32.37 -28.95
N ASN A 623 14.24 32.68 -28.25
CA ASN A 623 14.13 33.90 -27.44
C ASN A 623 14.16 33.52 -25.94
N THR A 624 14.99 34.21 -25.17
CA THR A 624 15.18 33.95 -23.75
C THR A 624 14.42 34.93 -22.88
N PHE A 625 13.92 34.48 -21.74
CA PHE A 625 13.34 35.31 -20.70
C PHE A 625 13.72 34.78 -19.33
N THR A 626 13.86 35.71 -18.39
CA THR A 626 14.34 35.43 -17.02
C THR A 626 13.35 36.02 -16.03
N ALA A 627 13.04 35.26 -14.98
CA ALA A 627 12.28 35.79 -13.85
C ALA A 627 12.71 35.12 -12.54
N GLU A 628 12.39 35.81 -11.43
CA GLU A 628 12.71 35.39 -10.07
C GLU A 628 11.58 34.55 -9.49
N ILE A 629 11.91 33.47 -8.77
CA ILE A 629 10.94 32.69 -8.00
C ILE A 629 10.51 33.52 -6.79
N THR A 630 9.27 34.00 -6.78
CA THR A 630 8.72 34.79 -5.68
C THR A 630 7.76 34.01 -4.79
N SER A 631 7.32 32.85 -5.25
CA SER A 631 6.46 31.98 -4.45
C SER A 631 6.63 30.50 -4.81
N LEU A 632 6.42 29.66 -3.79
CA LEU A 632 6.32 28.21 -3.94
C LEU A 632 4.90 27.75 -3.62
N ARG A 633 4.35 26.88 -4.46
CA ARG A 633 3.00 26.34 -4.33
C ARG A 633 2.99 24.82 -4.37
N LYS A 634 2.07 24.23 -3.64
CA LYS A 634 1.73 22.82 -3.74
C LYS A 634 0.56 22.67 -4.72
N VAL A 635 0.74 21.88 -5.74
CA VAL A 635 -0.26 21.56 -6.75
C VAL A 635 -0.89 20.23 -6.41
N ASP A 636 -2.22 20.16 -6.47
CA ASP A 636 -2.96 18.90 -6.38
C ASP A 636 -3.11 18.30 -7.79
N TRP A 637 -2.17 17.45 -8.16
CA TRP A 637 -2.16 16.79 -9.46
C TRP A 637 -3.26 15.75 -9.61
N ASP A 638 -3.82 15.27 -8.51
CA ASP A 638 -4.88 14.26 -8.49
C ASP A 638 -6.26 14.87 -8.82
N SER A 639 -6.38 16.20 -8.88
CA SER A 639 -7.61 16.91 -9.27
C SER A 639 -7.99 16.75 -10.75
N PHE A 640 -7.05 16.33 -11.59
CA PHE A 640 -7.20 16.28 -13.06
C PHE A 640 -7.56 17.62 -13.71
N ASN A 641 -7.37 18.72 -13.00
CA ASN A 641 -7.43 20.05 -13.59
C ASN A 641 -6.12 20.37 -14.32
N VAL A 642 -6.22 21.31 -15.27
CA VAL A 642 -5.00 21.78 -15.95
C VAL A 642 -4.12 22.54 -14.97
N ASN A 643 -2.91 22.06 -14.77
CA ASN A 643 -1.92 22.69 -13.88
C ASN A 643 -0.54 22.75 -14.55
N PHE A 644 0.31 23.67 -14.05
CA PHE A 644 1.64 23.91 -14.57
C PHE A 644 2.68 23.93 -13.46
N PHE A 645 3.88 23.50 -13.77
CA PHE A 645 5.00 23.51 -12.83
C PHE A 645 5.48 24.93 -12.50
N VAL A 646 5.49 25.82 -13.51
CA VAL A 646 5.87 27.21 -13.37
C VAL A 646 4.78 28.08 -13.96
N VAL A 647 4.36 29.08 -13.22
CA VAL A 647 3.36 30.07 -13.63
C VAL A 647 3.94 31.46 -13.44
N ALA A 648 3.68 32.34 -14.39
CA ALA A 648 4.08 33.75 -14.33
C ALA A 648 2.85 34.67 -14.20
N PRO A 649 3.00 35.93 -13.87
CA PRO A 649 1.99 36.94 -14.08
C PRO A 649 1.82 37.23 -15.58
N PRO A 650 0.68 37.78 -16.03
CA PRO A 650 0.51 38.27 -17.39
C PRO A 650 1.57 39.32 -17.74
N GLY A 651 2.02 39.37 -19.00
CA GLY A 651 3.00 40.34 -19.51
C GLY A 651 4.39 39.77 -19.78
N LEU A 652 4.83 38.75 -19.08
CA LEU A 652 6.18 38.14 -19.28
C LEU A 652 6.28 37.31 -20.56
N MET A 653 5.21 36.57 -20.87
CA MET A 653 5.23 35.56 -21.94
C MET A 653 4.27 35.87 -23.09
N ASP A 654 3.66 37.06 -23.14
CA ASP A 654 2.62 37.41 -24.12
C ASP A 654 3.10 37.46 -25.58
N TRP A 655 4.42 37.60 -25.76
CA TRP A 655 5.07 37.72 -27.08
C TRP A 655 5.58 36.38 -27.63
N PHE A 656 5.45 35.32 -26.86
CA PHE A 656 5.93 33.99 -27.28
C PHE A 656 4.82 33.20 -27.96
N PRO A 657 5.18 32.19 -28.79
CA PRO A 657 4.18 31.28 -29.35
C PRO A 657 3.36 30.59 -28.27
N VAL A 658 2.08 30.90 -28.23
CA VAL A 658 1.14 30.39 -27.24
C VAL A 658 0.14 29.42 -27.87
N SER A 659 -0.13 28.34 -27.17
CA SER A 659 -1.29 27.51 -27.37
C SER A 659 -2.11 27.43 -26.08
N TYR A 660 -3.36 27.07 -26.17
CA TYR A 660 -4.20 26.91 -24.98
C TYR A 660 -4.50 25.45 -24.72
N VAL A 661 -4.68 25.14 -23.45
CA VAL A 661 -5.07 23.82 -22.94
C VAL A 661 -6.27 23.98 -22.02
N THR A 662 -7.18 23.03 -22.09
CA THR A 662 -8.35 22.99 -21.20
C THR A 662 -8.68 21.55 -20.80
N SER A 663 -9.39 21.42 -19.69
CA SER A 663 -9.97 20.13 -19.25
C SER A 663 -11.46 20.33 -18.93
N PHE A 664 -12.25 19.30 -19.18
CA PHE A 664 -13.68 19.31 -18.89
C PHE A 664 -14.20 17.90 -18.61
N TYR A 665 -15.31 17.83 -17.90
CA TYR A 665 -16.02 16.58 -17.68
C TYR A 665 -17.00 16.30 -18.81
N LEU A 666 -16.94 15.09 -19.38
CA LEU A 666 -17.89 14.61 -20.36
C LEU A 666 -18.53 13.32 -19.85
N PRO A 667 -19.86 13.27 -19.66
CA PRO A 667 -20.55 12.06 -19.24
C PRO A 667 -20.32 10.90 -20.22
N PRO A 668 -20.32 9.65 -19.72
CA PRO A 668 -20.22 8.47 -20.58
C PRO A 668 -21.34 8.44 -21.62
N GLY A 669 -21.01 8.08 -22.87
CA GLY A 669 -21.99 7.99 -23.97
C GLY A 669 -21.98 9.16 -24.95
N ASN A 670 -21.41 10.33 -24.63
CA ASN A 670 -21.36 11.49 -25.53
C ASN A 670 -20.20 11.46 -26.53
N VAL A 671 -20.01 10.32 -27.21
CA VAL A 671 -18.94 10.15 -28.21
C VAL A 671 -19.15 11.08 -29.43
N GLU A 672 -20.40 11.44 -29.76
CA GLU A 672 -20.73 12.31 -30.87
C GLU A 672 -20.11 13.70 -30.74
N LEU A 673 -20.06 14.26 -29.50
CA LEU A 673 -19.43 15.55 -29.24
C LEU A 673 -17.93 15.50 -29.55
N LEU A 674 -17.24 14.41 -29.16
CA LEU A 674 -15.81 14.24 -29.42
C LEU A 674 -15.52 14.11 -30.90
N ASN A 675 -16.35 13.34 -31.63
CA ASN A 675 -16.22 13.18 -33.07
C ASN A 675 -16.46 14.50 -33.82
N ALA A 676 -17.48 15.27 -33.40
CA ALA A 676 -17.74 16.60 -33.96
C ALA A 676 -16.59 17.58 -33.68
N LEU A 677 -16.00 17.53 -32.46
CA LEU A 677 -14.87 18.37 -32.07
C LEU A 677 -13.64 18.08 -32.93
N VAL A 678 -13.28 16.79 -33.08
CA VAL A 678 -12.15 16.38 -33.90
C VAL A 678 -12.36 16.71 -35.38
N LYS A 679 -13.57 16.56 -35.88
CA LYS A 679 -13.90 16.91 -37.27
C LYS A 679 -13.76 18.40 -37.55
N GLN A 680 -14.20 19.24 -36.61
CA GLN A 680 -14.16 20.70 -36.75
C GLN A 680 -12.77 21.28 -36.47
N PHE A 681 -12.01 20.67 -35.56
CA PHE A 681 -10.68 21.15 -35.13
C PHE A 681 -9.64 20.01 -35.22
N PRO A 682 -9.17 19.66 -36.43
CA PRO A 682 -8.29 18.52 -36.65
C PRO A 682 -6.89 18.65 -36.02
N ASN A 683 -6.48 19.90 -35.68
CA ASN A 683 -5.21 20.19 -34.99
C ASN A 683 -5.27 20.02 -33.46
N PHE A 684 -6.45 19.82 -32.88
CA PHE A 684 -6.56 19.59 -31.45
C PHE A 684 -6.07 18.20 -31.07
N LEU A 685 -5.28 18.14 -30.01
CA LEU A 685 -4.94 16.89 -29.35
C LEU A 685 -5.97 16.64 -28.25
N LEU A 686 -6.89 15.72 -28.50
CA LEU A 686 -7.86 15.28 -27.51
C LEU A 686 -7.32 14.09 -26.72
N ILE A 687 -7.20 14.26 -25.41
CA ILE A 687 -6.73 13.21 -24.50
C ILE A 687 -7.92 12.73 -23.66
N ASP A 688 -8.24 11.45 -23.79
CA ASP A 688 -9.26 10.77 -22.99
C ASP A 688 -8.62 10.12 -21.78
N VAL A 689 -8.88 10.67 -20.60
CA VAL A 689 -8.40 10.10 -19.34
C VAL A 689 -9.47 9.33 -18.56
N ALA A 690 -10.70 9.22 -19.10
CA ALA A 690 -11.80 8.54 -18.42
C ALA A 690 -11.47 7.06 -18.13
N GLN A 691 -10.80 6.37 -19.05
CA GLN A 691 -10.39 4.99 -18.84
C GLN A 691 -9.39 4.88 -17.68
N VAL A 692 -8.44 5.82 -17.58
CA VAL A 692 -7.45 5.85 -16.49
C VAL A 692 -8.13 6.17 -15.17
N LEU A 693 -9.00 7.16 -15.14
CA LEU A 693 -9.82 7.50 -13.96
C LEU A 693 -10.66 6.31 -13.50
N GLY A 694 -11.36 5.64 -14.41
CA GLY A 694 -12.13 4.44 -14.11
C GLY A 694 -11.27 3.31 -13.54
N GLN A 695 -10.08 3.11 -14.10
CA GLN A 695 -9.13 2.13 -13.59
C GLN A 695 -8.62 2.47 -12.19
N VAL A 696 -8.32 3.74 -11.92
CA VAL A 696 -7.91 4.22 -10.59
C VAL A 696 -9.06 4.05 -9.59
N GLN A 697 -10.29 4.44 -9.91
CA GLN A 697 -11.46 4.25 -9.05
C GLN A 697 -11.71 2.77 -8.75
N THR A 698 -11.56 1.90 -9.73
CA THR A 698 -11.67 0.45 -9.54
C THR A 698 -10.61 -0.06 -8.58
N MET A 699 -9.35 0.36 -8.74
CA MET A 699 -8.26 0.00 -7.83
C MET A 699 -8.52 0.47 -6.39
N ILE A 700 -9.00 1.69 -6.22
CA ILE A 700 -9.38 2.26 -4.91
C ILE A 700 -10.45 1.39 -4.24
N THR A 701 -11.47 0.99 -4.98
CA THR A 701 -12.54 0.13 -4.47
C THR A 701 -12.01 -1.25 -4.09
N GLN A 702 -11.13 -1.83 -4.89
CA GLN A 702 -10.49 -3.12 -4.62
C GLN A 702 -9.66 -3.07 -3.33
N VAL A 703 -8.80 -2.07 -3.20
CA VAL A 703 -7.97 -1.87 -2.00
C VAL A 703 -8.86 -1.68 -0.77
N SER A 704 -9.93 -0.89 -0.87
CA SER A 704 -10.88 -0.68 0.24
C SER A 704 -11.52 -1.99 0.71
N ARG A 705 -11.93 -2.87 -0.20
CA ARG A 705 -12.49 -4.19 0.14
C ARG A 705 -11.43 -5.12 0.75
N ALA A 706 -10.21 -5.12 0.23
CA ALA A 706 -9.12 -5.90 0.79
C ALA A 706 -8.82 -5.47 2.24
N VAL A 707 -8.82 -4.16 2.50
CA VAL A 707 -8.65 -3.58 3.83
C VAL A 707 -9.77 -4.03 4.77
N GLN A 708 -11.02 -4.01 4.32
CA GLN A 708 -12.17 -4.48 5.11
C GLN A 708 -12.03 -5.96 5.50
N PHE A 709 -11.51 -6.77 4.60
CA PHE A 709 -11.28 -8.20 4.87
C PHE A 709 -10.15 -8.40 5.91
N VAL A 710 -9.06 -7.67 5.79
CA VAL A 710 -7.95 -7.73 6.78
C VAL A 710 -8.39 -7.20 8.14
N PHE A 711 -9.30 -6.21 8.18
CA PHE A 711 -9.90 -5.71 9.42
C PHE A 711 -10.59 -6.82 10.22
N LEU A 712 -11.20 -7.81 9.56
CA LEU A 712 -11.81 -8.96 10.22
C LEU A 712 -10.79 -9.75 11.08
N PHE A 713 -9.57 -9.95 10.58
CA PHE A 713 -8.52 -10.63 11.36
C PHE A 713 -8.09 -9.80 12.57
N THR A 714 -7.98 -8.50 12.41
CA THR A 714 -7.64 -7.60 13.53
C THR A 714 -8.75 -7.61 14.59
N LEU A 715 -10.01 -7.65 14.15
CA LEU A 715 -11.17 -7.81 15.04
C LEU A 715 -11.13 -9.14 15.79
N LEU A 716 -10.86 -10.25 15.09
CA LEU A 716 -10.71 -11.58 15.70
C LEU A 716 -9.54 -11.60 16.71
N ALA A 717 -8.40 -11.02 16.36
CA ALA A 717 -7.28 -10.89 17.29
C ALA A 717 -7.67 -10.07 18.53
N GLY A 718 -8.39 -8.96 18.36
CA GLY A 718 -8.94 -8.17 19.46
C GLY A 718 -9.89 -8.96 20.38
N LEU A 719 -10.76 -9.78 19.80
CA LEU A 719 -11.64 -10.67 20.56
C LEU A 719 -10.85 -11.74 21.33
N VAL A 720 -9.80 -12.28 20.74
CA VAL A 720 -8.91 -13.23 21.42
C VAL A 720 -8.20 -12.54 22.60
N VAL A 721 -7.71 -11.31 22.45
CA VAL A 721 -7.13 -10.50 23.55
C VAL A 721 -8.16 -10.28 24.67
N LEU A 722 -9.36 -9.89 24.31
CA LEU A 722 -10.46 -9.67 25.28
C LEU A 722 -10.76 -10.96 26.07
N TYR A 723 -10.89 -12.08 25.37
CA TYR A 723 -11.10 -13.37 26.02
C TYR A 723 -9.90 -13.77 26.89
N ALA A 724 -8.67 -13.56 26.43
CA ALA A 724 -7.45 -13.82 27.19
C ALA A 724 -7.38 -13.00 28.49
N ALA A 725 -7.71 -11.72 28.41
CA ALA A 725 -7.74 -10.81 29.54
C ALA A 725 -8.75 -11.25 30.61
N ILE A 726 -9.95 -11.66 30.21
CA ILE A 726 -10.97 -12.17 31.10
C ILE A 726 -10.56 -13.53 31.69
N ALA A 727 -10.07 -14.43 30.84
CA ALA A 727 -9.67 -15.78 31.24
C ALA A 727 -8.50 -15.77 32.23
N SER A 728 -7.58 -14.82 32.11
CA SER A 728 -6.42 -14.70 33.02
C SER A 728 -6.80 -14.41 34.48
N THR A 729 -8.01 -13.90 34.75
CA THR A 729 -8.49 -13.55 36.08
C THR A 729 -9.62 -14.47 36.61
N GLN A 730 -10.05 -15.46 35.80
CA GLN A 730 -11.19 -16.32 36.14
C GLN A 730 -11.01 -17.11 37.45
N ASP A 731 -9.86 -17.75 37.65
CA ASP A 731 -9.65 -18.61 38.82
C ASP A 731 -9.69 -17.80 40.13
N GLU A 732 -9.18 -16.61 40.10
CA GLU A 732 -9.16 -15.69 41.22
C GLU A 732 -10.52 -15.09 41.49
N ARG A 733 -11.31 -14.79 40.45
CA ARG A 733 -12.72 -14.35 40.56
C ARG A 733 -13.60 -15.45 41.13
N LEU A 734 -13.33 -16.72 40.77
CA LEU A 734 -14.05 -17.87 41.32
C LEU A 734 -13.83 -17.98 42.84
N TYR A 735 -12.59 -17.81 43.30
CA TYR A 735 -12.25 -17.84 44.71
C TYR A 735 -12.97 -16.71 45.49
N GLN A 736 -12.91 -15.48 45.00
CA GLN A 736 -13.60 -14.36 45.64
C GLN A 736 -15.13 -14.51 45.68
N ALA A 737 -15.71 -14.92 44.53
CA ALA A 737 -17.16 -15.13 44.47
C ALA A 737 -17.60 -16.20 45.47
N THR A 738 -16.76 -17.24 45.68
CA THR A 738 -17.04 -18.31 46.65
C THR A 738 -17.03 -17.76 48.08
N ILE A 739 -16.01 -16.99 48.47
CA ILE A 739 -15.94 -16.37 49.80
C ILE A 739 -17.13 -15.42 50.02
N MET A 740 -17.47 -14.56 49.06
CA MET A 740 -18.58 -13.62 49.22
C MET A 740 -19.93 -14.34 49.35
N ARG A 741 -20.11 -15.46 48.64
CA ARG A 741 -21.33 -16.26 48.76
C ARG A 741 -21.42 -17.01 50.08
N THR A 742 -20.31 -17.46 50.66
CA THR A 742 -20.30 -18.03 52.00
C THR A 742 -20.65 -16.99 53.08
N LEU A 743 -20.31 -15.71 52.81
CA LEU A 743 -20.67 -14.56 53.65
C LEU A 743 -22.08 -14.01 53.37
N GLY A 744 -22.91 -14.68 52.54
CA GLY A 744 -24.31 -14.35 52.30
C GLY A 744 -24.60 -13.44 51.08
N ALA A 745 -23.62 -13.14 50.23
CA ALA A 745 -23.86 -12.33 49.04
C ALA A 745 -24.75 -13.06 48.03
N SER A 746 -25.76 -12.38 47.50
CA SER A 746 -26.64 -12.91 46.44
C SER A 746 -25.96 -12.93 45.06
N ARG A 747 -26.45 -13.82 44.19
CA ARG A 747 -25.94 -13.91 42.80
C ARG A 747 -26.11 -12.57 42.07
N SER A 748 -27.20 -11.85 42.30
CA SER A 748 -27.45 -10.56 41.63
C SER A 748 -26.51 -9.47 42.12
N GLN A 749 -26.16 -9.45 43.40
CA GLN A 749 -25.16 -8.51 43.93
C GLN A 749 -23.79 -8.73 43.34
N LEU A 750 -23.34 -10.01 43.22
CA LEU A 750 -22.09 -10.36 42.62
C LEU A 750 -22.05 -10.01 41.09
N ALA A 751 -23.16 -10.29 40.39
CA ALA A 751 -23.27 -9.94 38.97
C ALA A 751 -23.17 -8.42 38.75
N ARG A 752 -23.89 -7.61 39.56
CA ARG A 752 -23.83 -6.13 39.52
C ARG A 752 -22.45 -5.59 39.88
N ALA A 753 -21.77 -6.19 40.87
CA ALA A 753 -20.41 -5.80 41.25
C ALA A 753 -19.42 -6.09 40.11
N ASN A 754 -19.51 -7.27 39.46
CA ASN A 754 -18.69 -7.59 38.29
C ASN A 754 -18.98 -6.67 37.11
N LEU A 755 -20.24 -6.35 36.82
CA LEU A 755 -20.62 -5.40 35.78
C LEU A 755 -20.05 -4.00 36.03
N ALA A 756 -20.10 -3.52 37.28
CA ALA A 756 -19.52 -2.24 37.68
C ALA A 756 -17.98 -2.25 37.46
N GLU A 757 -17.28 -3.33 37.84
CA GLU A 757 -15.87 -3.49 37.62
C GLU A 757 -15.54 -3.48 36.10
N PHE A 758 -16.28 -4.25 35.28
CA PHE A 758 -16.07 -4.29 33.82
C PHE A 758 -16.41 -2.96 33.14
N ALA A 759 -17.40 -2.21 33.64
CA ALA A 759 -17.74 -0.88 33.17
C ALA A 759 -16.58 0.10 33.38
N VAL A 760 -15.96 0.09 34.56
CA VAL A 760 -14.80 0.93 34.87
C VAL A 760 -13.60 0.52 34.02
N ILE A 761 -13.28 -0.78 33.91
CA ILE A 761 -12.21 -1.30 33.03
C ILE A 761 -12.46 -0.90 31.58
N GLY A 762 -13.69 -1.07 31.09
CA GLY A 762 -14.08 -0.71 29.73
C GLY A 762 -13.99 0.79 29.45
N ALA A 763 -14.38 1.63 30.39
CA ALA A 763 -14.27 3.09 30.26
C ALA A 763 -12.81 3.55 30.21
N LEU A 764 -11.96 3.01 31.10
CA LEU A 764 -10.53 3.30 31.11
C LEU A 764 -9.84 2.80 29.84
N ALA A 765 -10.09 1.57 29.44
CA ALA A 765 -9.56 0.98 28.22
C ALA A 765 -10.03 1.76 26.99
N GLY A 766 -11.31 2.16 26.93
CA GLY A 766 -11.87 2.96 25.84
C GLY A 766 -11.26 4.36 25.75
N LEU A 767 -11.09 5.04 26.85
CA LEU A 767 -10.48 6.38 26.89
C LEU A 767 -9.02 6.33 26.40
N ILE A 768 -8.25 5.36 26.90
CA ILE A 768 -6.87 5.14 26.49
C ILE A 768 -6.80 4.76 25.00
N ALA A 769 -7.69 3.88 24.56
CA ALA A 769 -7.76 3.43 23.19
C ALA A 769 -8.04 4.57 22.21
N VAL A 770 -9.02 5.42 22.53
CA VAL A 770 -9.40 6.54 21.65
C VAL A 770 -8.29 7.60 21.62
N ALA A 771 -7.74 7.96 22.78
CA ALA A 771 -6.64 8.92 22.85
C ALA A 771 -5.40 8.42 22.09
N GLY A 772 -5.01 7.16 22.30
CA GLY A 772 -3.90 6.53 21.61
C GLY A 772 -4.12 6.36 20.11
N ALA A 773 -5.33 5.98 19.68
CA ALA A 773 -5.68 5.84 18.28
C ALA A 773 -5.64 7.18 17.52
N ASN A 774 -6.15 8.27 18.16
CA ASN A 774 -6.07 9.61 17.58
C ASN A 774 -4.60 10.09 17.46
N ALA A 775 -3.78 9.86 18.50
CA ALA A 775 -2.36 10.23 18.47
C ALA A 775 -1.59 9.46 17.38
N LEU A 776 -1.78 8.14 17.29
CA LEU A 776 -1.17 7.31 16.24
C LEU A 776 -1.71 7.66 14.86
N GLY A 777 -3.01 7.88 14.73
CA GLY A 777 -3.66 8.29 13.49
C GLY A 777 -3.09 9.62 12.98
N TYR A 778 -2.92 10.60 13.85
CA TYR A 778 -2.29 11.88 13.53
C TYR A 778 -0.84 11.71 13.02
N VAL A 779 -0.02 10.95 13.74
CA VAL A 779 1.39 10.71 13.34
C VAL A 779 1.47 9.96 12.02
N LEU A 780 0.66 8.92 11.83
CA LEU A 780 0.64 8.13 10.58
C LEU A 780 0.12 8.96 9.41
N ALA A 781 -0.95 9.73 9.60
CA ALA A 781 -1.51 10.59 8.56
C ALA A 781 -0.47 11.63 8.09
N GLN A 782 0.18 12.34 9.02
CA GLN A 782 1.13 13.41 8.66
C GLN A 782 2.51 12.91 8.21
N ARG A 783 3.06 11.85 8.83
CA ARG A 783 4.45 11.42 8.61
C ARG A 783 4.59 10.28 7.59
N VAL A 784 3.56 9.45 7.43
CA VAL A 784 3.61 8.25 6.56
C VAL A 784 2.80 8.47 5.29
N ILE A 785 1.59 9.04 5.43
CA ILE A 785 0.64 9.17 4.33
C ILE A 785 0.68 10.59 3.71
N ASN A 786 1.23 11.58 4.43
CA ASN A 786 1.28 13.01 4.07
C ASN A 786 -0.10 13.65 3.80
N VAL A 787 -1.07 13.32 4.66
CA VAL A 787 -2.46 13.76 4.59
C VAL A 787 -2.81 14.63 5.79
N GLY A 788 -3.71 15.61 5.60
CA GLY A 788 -4.29 16.36 6.69
C GLY A 788 -5.14 15.44 7.57
N TYR A 789 -5.00 15.54 8.89
CA TYR A 789 -5.79 14.79 9.86
C TYR A 789 -6.93 15.66 10.41
N GLU A 790 -8.17 15.19 10.28
CA GLU A 790 -9.33 15.84 10.85
C GLU A 790 -9.76 15.11 12.14
N PHE A 791 -9.95 15.85 13.22
CA PHE A 791 -10.34 15.30 14.51
C PHE A 791 -11.82 14.90 14.51
N SER A 792 -12.14 13.63 14.75
CA SER A 792 -13.52 13.13 14.75
C SER A 792 -14.06 12.93 16.16
N TYR A 793 -15.02 13.77 16.59
CA TYR A 793 -15.71 13.64 17.88
C TYR A 793 -16.59 12.37 17.97
N ALA A 794 -17.12 11.91 16.83
CA ALA A 794 -17.94 10.70 16.77
C ALA A 794 -17.15 9.45 17.18
N LEU A 795 -15.87 9.36 16.80
CA LEU A 795 -14.99 8.27 17.20
C LEU A 795 -14.76 8.21 18.72
N TRP A 796 -14.76 9.37 19.40
CA TRP A 796 -14.65 9.40 20.86
C TRP A 796 -15.88 8.77 21.51
N GLY A 797 -17.08 9.14 21.07
CA GLY A 797 -18.32 8.57 21.59
C GLY A 797 -18.44 7.07 21.31
N ILE A 798 -18.30 6.68 20.05
CA ILE A 798 -18.43 5.28 19.61
C ILE A 798 -17.32 4.41 20.23
N GLY A 799 -16.09 4.90 20.29
CA GLY A 799 -14.96 4.17 20.83
C GLY A 799 -15.09 3.89 22.33
N ILE A 800 -15.46 4.89 23.13
CA ILE A 800 -15.64 4.72 24.58
C ILE A 800 -16.86 3.86 24.88
N ILE A 801 -18.03 4.21 24.34
CA ILE A 801 -19.29 3.48 24.62
C ILE A 801 -19.20 2.03 24.09
N GLY A 802 -18.69 1.84 22.88
CA GLY A 802 -18.50 0.51 22.29
C GLY A 802 -17.56 -0.36 23.12
N THR A 803 -16.46 0.21 23.63
CA THR A 803 -15.53 -0.51 24.51
C THR A 803 -16.19 -0.88 25.84
N VAL A 804 -16.90 0.04 26.48
CA VAL A 804 -17.64 -0.23 27.74
C VAL A 804 -18.62 -1.37 27.54
N LEU A 805 -19.46 -1.28 26.51
CA LEU A 805 -20.48 -2.30 26.24
C LEU A 805 -19.81 -3.64 25.86
N GLY A 806 -18.81 -3.64 25.02
CA GLY A 806 -18.08 -4.85 24.62
C GLY A 806 -17.44 -5.57 25.81
N VAL A 807 -16.75 -4.83 26.68
CA VAL A 807 -16.09 -5.38 27.87
C VAL A 807 -17.15 -5.86 28.92
N MET A 808 -18.25 -5.14 29.09
CA MET A 808 -19.35 -5.56 29.98
C MET A 808 -20.00 -6.85 29.46
N ILE A 809 -20.32 -6.94 28.18
CA ILE A 809 -20.93 -8.14 27.57
C ILE A 809 -19.98 -9.34 27.68
N ALA A 810 -18.75 -9.18 27.21
CA ALA A 810 -17.77 -10.26 27.26
C ALA A 810 -17.40 -10.67 28.69
N GLY A 811 -17.31 -9.70 29.63
CA GLY A 811 -17.08 -9.95 31.03
C GLY A 811 -18.24 -10.68 31.69
N HIS A 812 -19.48 -10.29 31.37
CA HIS A 812 -20.67 -10.98 31.86
C HIS A 812 -20.73 -12.44 31.36
N LEU A 813 -20.52 -12.64 30.06
CA LEU A 813 -20.51 -13.98 29.46
C LEU A 813 -19.39 -14.85 30.04
N GLY A 814 -18.19 -14.32 30.16
CA GLY A 814 -17.00 -15.04 30.68
C GLY A 814 -17.13 -15.37 32.17
N THR A 815 -17.86 -14.58 32.97
CA THR A 815 -18.04 -14.82 34.40
C THR A 815 -19.33 -15.57 34.73
N ARG A 816 -20.27 -15.75 33.79
CA ARG A 816 -21.54 -16.40 33.98
C ARG A 816 -21.41 -17.82 34.53
N HIS A 817 -20.39 -18.56 34.10
CA HIS A 817 -20.10 -19.89 34.61
C HIS A 817 -19.67 -19.88 36.09
N VAL A 818 -18.85 -18.92 36.46
CA VAL A 818 -18.39 -18.70 37.86
C VAL A 818 -19.54 -18.46 38.83
N LEU A 819 -20.54 -17.70 38.41
CA LEU A 819 -21.72 -17.36 39.25
C LEU A 819 -22.66 -18.56 39.45
N ARG A 820 -22.60 -19.60 38.62
CA ARG A 820 -23.45 -20.80 38.67
C ARG A 820 -22.89 -21.93 39.52
N ILE A 821 -21.60 -21.98 39.77
CA ILE A 821 -20.94 -23.06 40.54
C ILE A 821 -21.34 -22.96 42.02
N ALA A 822 -21.63 -24.13 42.63
CA ALA A 822 -21.97 -24.18 44.06
C ALA A 822 -20.70 -23.94 44.91
N PRO A 823 -20.78 -23.12 46.01
CA PRO A 823 -19.62 -22.81 46.83
C PRO A 823 -18.90 -24.03 47.41
N LEU A 824 -19.66 -25.05 47.83
CA LEU A 824 -19.14 -26.30 48.37
C LEU A 824 -18.20 -27.08 47.42
N ARG A 825 -18.50 -27.04 46.08
CA ARG A 825 -17.64 -27.71 45.09
C ARG A 825 -16.28 -27.00 44.95
N VAL A 826 -16.31 -25.69 45.02
CA VAL A 826 -15.09 -24.87 44.87
C VAL A 826 -14.20 -25.02 46.12
N LEU A 827 -14.78 -25.02 47.32
CA LEU A 827 -14.04 -25.24 48.56
C LEU A 827 -13.36 -26.64 48.62
N ARG A 828 -14.05 -27.67 48.09
CA ARG A 828 -13.47 -29.01 47.98
C ARG A 828 -12.37 -29.12 46.92
N MET A 829 -12.33 -28.26 45.92
CA MET A 829 -11.24 -28.21 44.94
C MET A 829 -10.04 -27.43 45.43
N LEU A 830 -10.20 -26.59 46.45
CA LEU A 830 -9.15 -25.73 47.03
C LEU A 830 -8.52 -26.30 48.30
N SER A 831 -9.23 -27.17 49.03
CA SER A 831 -8.69 -28.00 50.08
C SER A 831 -7.88 -29.19 49.53
#